data_7df5156b676a6e501d7b6f6694b7eaa6
#
_entry.id   7df5156b676a6e501d7b6f6694b7eaa6
#
_cell.length_a   1.000
_cell.length_b   1.000
_cell.length_c   1.000
_cell.angle_alpha   90.00
_cell.angle_beta   90.00
_cell.angle_gamma   90.00
#
_symmetry.space_group_name_H-M   'P 1'
#
loop_
_entity.id
_entity.type
_entity.pdbx_description
1 polymer ?
#
loop_
_entity_poly.entity_id
_entity_poly.type
_entity_poly.pdbx_seq_one_letter_code
_entity_poly.pdbx_strand_id
1 'polypeptide(L)'
;VKKLTAILLTLLLTFNYTAVQAVTIEDIQQKEVIKQEENSIIPSKLEKEIKTSLAKVYGQDNVEVMYSNILSIAKKAKEQRSLSLKEDDLNRKSDWYKDEVIYMFYANHFGVKSPDKNNTFKDDIEMLDYLKELGVTTIYILPFVDSPMEDAGFDIRNPRGIREDLGGMFEFNKFITAAKAKDFKIKADLVLNHFSDQHEWFQQALKGDTSKINYFVVREQMPEYTKYKDPKLGWVAEYKEPNGKISKRRIIFPEITENNYRKVTINNKDYYFYHTFYPFQLDINWENPKVLYYNLETIAFWANQGVDIFRMDAIPYLIKEDGTNAENLEDTHRIIKILSAFIQAVAPRSVIQAEACQMPNKILPYFGTERKFKDEIKGEEKEITRTDEVQIAYHFPYMPAIWASLVTADNSYFWKAYKQTPQIPETASWAIFLRVHDELTLEMVNQKTRELIFDDLAPKGAAFRKGFGVSGRMANFLDNNPDRIGMAFSILMSLPGIPIIYYGDEIGIQNNFTNAKNSAKLRENKQKTNKSVKNNVSMLSYFDSRDINRGPITQKTFEDAVNHKGTYNNKVYERVKQLIKVRKQYPVIRRGSFAELKTKSPEVFAYVRATDEDRVVVINNLSDKKIKATVIFVDDTFGKKGKGIYFKDLLTDKMIRAKVENKELTVRLDAYDALWLKM
;
A
#
# COMPACT_ATOMS: atom_id res chain seq x y z
N VAL A 1 81.31 -23.27 -11.06
CA VAL A 1 80.45 -22.12 -10.82
C VAL A 1 79.49 -21.94 -12.00
N LYS A 2 79.90 -21.99 -13.28
CA LYS A 2 78.96 -21.79 -14.44
C LYS A 2 77.90 -22.89 -14.66
N LYS A 3 78.11 -24.14 -14.16
CA LYS A 3 77.10 -25.23 -14.23
C LYS A 3 76.01 -25.11 -13.14
N LEU A 4 76.31 -24.52 -11.99
CA LEU A 4 75.28 -24.29 -10.92
C LEU A 4 74.33 -23.16 -11.26
N THR A 5 74.81 -22.14 -11.97
CA THR A 5 73.99 -21.00 -12.38
C THR A 5 72.94 -21.37 -13.45
N ALA A 6 73.27 -22.28 -14.34
CA ALA A 6 72.37 -22.78 -15.37
C ALA A 6 71.25 -23.67 -14.80
N ILE A 7 71.53 -24.46 -13.77
CA ILE A 7 70.53 -25.33 -13.11
C ILE A 7 69.57 -24.47 -12.22
N LEU A 8 70.05 -23.39 -11.56
CA LEU A 8 69.22 -22.50 -10.81
C LEU A 8 68.33 -21.65 -11.71
N LEU A 9 68.75 -21.22 -12.88
CA LEU A 9 67.92 -20.48 -13.84
C LEU A 9 66.87 -21.39 -14.47
N THR A 10 67.19 -22.68 -14.72
CA THR A 10 66.19 -23.63 -15.27
C THR A 10 65.10 -23.99 -14.20
N LEU A 11 65.55 -24.15 -12.94
CA LEU A 11 64.62 -24.38 -11.84
C LEU A 11 63.74 -23.15 -11.53
N LEU A 12 64.26 -21.93 -11.66
CA LEU A 12 63.45 -20.68 -11.49
C LEU A 12 62.46 -20.45 -12.65
N LEU A 13 62.77 -20.89 -13.86
CA LEU A 13 61.90 -20.84 -15.01
C LEU A 13 60.82 -21.93 -15.00
N THR A 14 61.11 -23.12 -14.42
CA THR A 14 60.09 -24.16 -14.28
C THR A 14 59.16 -23.95 -13.09
N PHE A 15 59.58 -23.25 -12.03
CA PHE A 15 58.69 -22.90 -10.90
C PHE A 15 57.73 -21.73 -11.19
N ASN A 16 58.04 -20.87 -12.16
CA ASN A 16 57.14 -19.80 -12.59
C ASN A 16 56.13 -20.23 -13.68
N TYR A 17 56.23 -21.44 -14.22
CA TYR A 17 55.30 -21.91 -15.28
C TYR A 17 54.15 -22.78 -14.77
N THR A 18 54.14 -23.13 -13.49
CA THR A 18 53.07 -23.95 -12.89
C THR A 18 52.05 -23.15 -12.06
N ALA A 19 52.13 -21.80 -12.04
CA ALA A 19 51.20 -20.93 -11.34
C ALA A 19 50.40 -19.98 -12.26
N VAL A 20 50.51 -20.12 -13.56
CA VAL A 20 49.55 -19.51 -14.49
C VAL A 20 48.45 -20.55 -14.69
N GLN A 21 47.40 -20.50 -13.88
CA GLN A 21 46.15 -21.15 -14.24
C GLN A 21 45.79 -20.72 -15.67
N ALA A 22 45.66 -21.70 -16.56
CA ALA A 22 45.16 -21.45 -17.90
C ALA A 22 43.77 -20.83 -17.77
N VAL A 23 43.69 -19.51 -17.88
CA VAL A 23 42.44 -18.78 -18.00
C VAL A 23 41.80 -19.25 -19.30
N THR A 24 40.77 -20.02 -19.21
CA THR A 24 40.07 -20.56 -20.38
C THR A 24 39.36 -19.42 -21.12
N ILE A 25 39.10 -19.61 -22.41
CA ILE A 25 38.29 -18.67 -23.19
C ILE A 25 36.90 -18.47 -22.52
N GLU A 26 36.39 -19.52 -21.87
CA GLU A 26 35.16 -19.47 -21.06
C GLU A 26 35.31 -18.54 -19.84
N ASP A 27 36.46 -18.58 -19.12
CA ASP A 27 36.70 -17.66 -17.99
C ASP A 27 36.84 -16.21 -18.44
N ILE A 28 37.41 -15.97 -19.62
CA ILE A 28 37.51 -14.63 -20.22
C ILE A 28 36.14 -14.17 -20.67
N GLN A 29 35.37 -15.03 -21.35
CA GLN A 29 33.98 -14.71 -21.76
C GLN A 29 33.08 -14.53 -20.56
N GLN A 30 33.21 -15.32 -19.52
CA GLN A 30 32.45 -15.17 -18.28
C GLN A 30 32.83 -13.88 -17.53
N LYS A 31 34.11 -13.50 -17.49
CA LYS A 31 34.57 -12.21 -16.94
C LYS A 31 34.16 -11.03 -17.80
N GLU A 32 34.12 -11.14 -19.12
CA GLU A 32 33.62 -10.10 -20.01
C GLU A 32 32.07 -9.93 -19.90
N VAL A 33 31.35 -11.04 -19.77
CA VAL A 33 29.90 -11.03 -19.51
C VAL A 33 29.61 -10.37 -18.15
N ILE A 34 30.35 -10.76 -17.09
CA ILE A 34 30.21 -10.16 -15.76
C ILE A 34 30.56 -8.66 -15.80
N LYS A 35 31.62 -8.28 -16.51
CA LYS A 35 32.00 -6.86 -16.68
C LYS A 35 31.03 -6.06 -17.55
N GLN A 36 30.37 -6.70 -18.51
CA GLN A 36 29.27 -6.10 -19.27
C GLN A 36 28.00 -5.97 -18.43
N GLU A 37 27.71 -6.92 -17.54
CA GLU A 37 26.60 -6.84 -16.59
C GLU A 37 26.83 -5.74 -15.53
N GLU A 38 28.05 -5.57 -15.02
CA GLU A 38 28.40 -4.48 -14.10
C GLU A 38 28.21 -3.07 -14.71
N ASN A 39 28.30 -2.96 -16.04
CA ASN A 39 28.10 -1.69 -16.77
C ASN A 39 26.71 -1.57 -17.41
N SER A 40 25.83 -2.56 -17.32
CA SER A 40 24.51 -2.48 -17.93
C SER A 40 23.58 -1.56 -17.13
N ILE A 41 22.90 -0.67 -17.83
CA ILE A 41 21.93 0.27 -17.22
C ILE A 41 20.75 -0.50 -16.60
N ILE A 42 20.30 -1.53 -17.28
CA ILE A 42 19.28 -2.47 -16.82
C ILE A 42 19.93 -3.87 -16.79
N PRO A 43 20.00 -4.54 -15.64
CA PRO A 43 20.51 -5.89 -15.52
C PRO A 43 19.88 -6.86 -16.53
N SER A 44 20.64 -7.77 -17.10
CA SER A 44 20.24 -8.68 -18.19
C SER A 44 18.96 -9.47 -17.88
N LYS A 45 18.78 -9.88 -16.62
CA LYS A 45 17.56 -10.57 -16.19
C LYS A 45 16.34 -9.67 -16.25
N LEU A 46 16.45 -8.43 -15.79
CA LEU A 46 15.34 -7.44 -15.83
C LEU A 46 15.04 -7.03 -17.27
N GLU A 47 16.07 -6.89 -18.13
CA GLU A 47 15.91 -6.68 -19.56
C GLU A 47 15.06 -7.77 -20.21
N LYS A 48 15.40 -9.06 -19.94
CA LYS A 48 14.66 -10.20 -20.46
C LYS A 48 13.18 -10.17 -20.02
N GLU A 49 12.90 -9.85 -18.76
CA GLU A 49 11.55 -9.74 -18.23
C GLU A 49 10.76 -8.62 -18.94
N ILE A 50 11.37 -7.43 -19.09
CA ILE A 50 10.77 -6.30 -19.82
C ILE A 50 10.48 -6.71 -21.26
N LYS A 51 11.46 -7.23 -22.00
CA LYS A 51 11.28 -7.62 -23.41
C LYS A 51 10.21 -8.70 -23.57
N THR A 52 10.19 -9.69 -22.68
CA THR A 52 9.15 -10.75 -22.69
C THR A 52 7.75 -10.17 -22.50
N SER A 53 7.58 -9.24 -21.58
CA SER A 53 6.29 -8.58 -21.32
C SER A 53 5.89 -7.65 -22.47
N LEU A 54 6.84 -6.87 -23.03
CA LEU A 54 6.62 -6.03 -24.20
C LEU A 54 6.13 -6.83 -25.41
N ALA A 55 6.76 -7.99 -25.68
CA ALA A 55 6.36 -8.86 -26.79
C ALA A 55 4.90 -9.31 -26.70
N LYS A 56 4.43 -9.58 -25.49
CA LYS A 56 3.06 -10.05 -25.25
C LYS A 56 2.02 -8.94 -25.34
N VAL A 57 2.32 -7.74 -24.81
CA VAL A 57 1.37 -6.61 -24.76
C VAL A 57 1.36 -5.84 -26.08
N TYR A 58 2.56 -5.62 -26.69
CA TYR A 58 2.70 -4.70 -27.82
C TYR A 58 3.13 -5.38 -29.13
N GLY A 59 3.33 -6.69 -29.12
CA GLY A 59 3.78 -7.48 -30.27
C GLY A 59 5.30 -7.53 -30.39
N GLN A 60 5.79 -8.64 -30.95
CA GLN A 60 7.21 -8.97 -31.04
C GLN A 60 8.00 -7.94 -31.86
N ASP A 61 7.41 -7.40 -32.94
CA ASP A 61 8.07 -6.46 -33.85
C ASP A 61 8.40 -5.11 -33.19
N ASN A 62 7.71 -4.75 -32.11
CA ASN A 62 7.89 -3.49 -31.39
C ASN A 62 8.94 -3.56 -30.26
N VAL A 63 9.37 -4.75 -29.87
CA VAL A 63 10.15 -4.99 -28.63
C VAL A 63 11.43 -4.16 -28.60
N GLU A 64 12.28 -4.24 -29.63
CA GLU A 64 13.61 -3.60 -29.60
C GLU A 64 13.49 -2.06 -29.60
N VAL A 65 12.56 -1.51 -30.37
CA VAL A 65 12.32 -0.05 -30.40
C VAL A 65 11.79 0.41 -29.05
N MET A 66 10.84 -0.32 -28.48
CA MET A 66 10.28 0.04 -27.17
C MET A 66 11.31 -0.11 -26.06
N TYR A 67 12.08 -1.19 -26.06
CA TYR A 67 13.13 -1.39 -25.08
C TYR A 67 14.21 -0.32 -25.15
N SER A 68 14.62 0.11 -26.36
CA SER A 68 15.56 1.23 -26.54
C SER A 68 15.06 2.52 -25.89
N ASN A 69 13.77 2.84 -26.02
CA ASN A 69 13.16 3.99 -25.33
C ASN A 69 13.18 3.82 -23.80
N ILE A 70 12.83 2.63 -23.30
CA ILE A 70 12.87 2.33 -21.87
C ILE A 70 14.30 2.46 -21.32
N LEU A 71 15.29 1.95 -22.06
CA LEU A 71 16.70 2.04 -21.69
C LEU A 71 17.16 3.51 -21.60
N SER A 72 16.73 4.35 -22.55
CA SER A 72 17.02 5.79 -22.54
C SER A 72 16.43 6.46 -21.29
N ILE A 73 15.18 6.16 -20.93
CA ILE A 73 14.53 6.68 -19.72
C ILE A 73 15.28 6.20 -18.47
N ALA A 74 15.66 4.92 -18.40
CA ALA A 74 16.40 4.34 -17.26
C ALA A 74 17.78 4.99 -17.09
N LYS A 75 18.51 5.21 -18.22
CA LYS A 75 19.80 5.90 -18.22
C LYS A 75 19.68 7.29 -17.59
N LYS A 76 18.75 8.10 -18.10
CA LYS A 76 18.50 9.44 -17.60
C LYS A 76 18.13 9.43 -16.11
N ALA A 77 17.29 8.47 -15.69
CA ALA A 77 16.89 8.32 -14.29
C ALA A 77 18.08 8.04 -13.37
N LYS A 78 18.98 7.11 -13.76
CA LYS A 78 20.19 6.76 -13.00
C LYS A 78 21.19 7.92 -12.94
N GLU A 79 21.37 8.68 -14.02
CA GLU A 79 22.21 9.86 -14.08
C GLU A 79 21.71 10.95 -13.13
N GLN A 80 20.41 11.16 -13.07
CA GLN A 80 19.76 12.17 -12.21
C GLN A 80 19.62 11.76 -10.74
N ARG A 81 19.84 10.47 -10.41
CA ARG A 81 19.71 9.98 -9.04
C ARG A 81 20.82 10.55 -8.15
N SER A 82 20.44 11.20 -7.04
CA SER A 82 21.40 11.84 -6.12
C SER A 82 22.31 10.81 -5.45
N LEU A 83 23.49 11.26 -4.99
CA LEU A 83 24.45 10.40 -4.28
C LEU A 83 23.83 9.82 -3.01
N SER A 84 23.09 10.61 -2.24
CA SER A 84 22.44 10.12 -1.01
C SER A 84 21.42 9.03 -1.27
N LEU A 85 20.64 9.10 -2.38
CA LEU A 85 19.71 8.05 -2.75
C LEU A 85 20.43 6.79 -3.22
N LYS A 86 21.57 6.93 -3.92
CA LYS A 86 22.42 5.79 -4.30
C LYS A 86 23.00 5.10 -3.06
N GLU A 87 23.45 5.86 -2.06
CA GLU A 87 23.91 5.33 -0.78
C GLU A 87 22.77 4.63 -0.02
N ASP A 88 21.57 5.20 -0.01
CA ASP A 88 20.36 4.59 0.52
C ASP A 88 20.07 3.24 -0.15
N ASP A 89 20.18 3.17 -1.48
CA ASP A 89 19.97 1.93 -2.24
C ASP A 89 20.94 0.84 -1.80
N LEU A 90 22.22 1.17 -1.58
CA LEU A 90 23.26 0.22 -1.16
C LEU A 90 23.17 -0.20 0.32
N ASN A 91 22.64 0.68 1.18
CA ASN A 91 22.65 0.47 2.63
C ASN A 91 21.39 -0.20 3.18
N ARG A 92 20.29 -0.27 2.44
CA ARG A 92 19.04 -0.90 2.87
C ARG A 92 19.11 -2.43 2.76
N LYS A 93 18.43 -3.12 3.71
CA LYS A 93 18.12 -4.53 3.56
C LYS A 93 17.14 -4.73 2.39
N SER A 94 17.25 -5.82 1.67
CA SER A 94 16.39 -6.13 0.51
C SER A 94 14.90 -6.17 0.85
N ASP A 95 14.56 -6.60 2.07
CA ASP A 95 13.20 -6.79 2.58
C ASP A 95 12.86 -5.79 3.71
N TRP A 96 13.49 -4.60 3.70
CA TRP A 96 13.37 -3.57 4.73
C TRP A 96 11.91 -3.20 5.06
N TYR A 97 11.03 -3.19 4.07
CA TYR A 97 9.62 -2.84 4.19
C TYR A 97 8.84 -3.71 5.17
N LYS A 98 9.29 -4.92 5.46
CA LYS A 98 8.63 -5.82 6.42
C LYS A 98 8.70 -5.32 7.87
N ASP A 99 9.66 -4.47 8.17
CA ASP A 99 9.87 -3.92 9.51
C ASP A 99 9.12 -2.60 9.76
N GLU A 100 8.49 -2.04 8.73
CA GLU A 100 7.90 -0.71 8.77
C GLU A 100 6.60 -0.66 9.59
N VAL A 101 6.36 0.54 10.16
CA VAL A 101 5.08 1.00 10.70
C VAL A 101 4.72 2.25 9.93
N ILE A 102 3.64 2.20 9.16
CA ILE A 102 3.25 3.26 8.23
C ILE A 102 2.26 4.20 8.90
N TYR A 103 2.50 5.51 8.79
CA TYR A 103 1.57 6.55 9.21
C TYR A 103 1.05 7.31 8.00
N MET A 104 -0.27 7.32 7.82
CA MET A 104 -0.96 7.85 6.66
C MET A 104 -1.67 9.16 7.00
N PHE A 105 -1.44 10.24 6.23
CA PHE A 105 -2.10 11.52 6.44
C PHE A 105 -2.28 12.34 5.17
N TYR A 106 -3.21 13.30 5.20
CA TYR A 106 -3.31 14.37 4.22
C TYR A 106 -2.45 15.56 4.65
N ALA A 107 -1.49 15.97 3.82
CA ALA A 107 -0.56 17.05 4.12
C ALA A 107 -1.27 18.38 4.48
N ASN A 108 -2.38 18.68 3.82
CA ASN A 108 -3.15 19.89 4.12
C ASN A 108 -3.98 19.84 5.42
N HIS A 109 -4.09 18.68 6.08
CA HIS A 109 -4.97 18.47 7.24
C HIS A 109 -4.24 18.01 8.51
N PHE A 110 -2.96 17.67 8.40
CA PHE A 110 -2.18 17.12 9.51
C PHE A 110 -1.46 18.22 10.29
N GLY A 111 -1.76 18.37 11.57
CA GLY A 111 -1.11 19.36 12.43
C GLY A 111 -1.36 20.81 12.03
N VAL A 112 -2.57 21.12 11.53
CA VAL A 112 -2.88 22.51 11.11
C VAL A 112 -2.84 23.48 12.29
N LYS A 113 -2.44 24.73 12.04
CA LYS A 113 -2.44 25.79 13.08
C LYS A 113 -3.84 26.23 13.46
N SER A 114 -4.78 26.15 12.52
CA SER A 114 -6.20 26.46 12.73
C SER A 114 -7.06 25.56 11.84
N PRO A 115 -8.25 25.10 12.29
CA PRO A 115 -9.17 24.30 11.49
C PRO A 115 -9.60 24.93 10.16
N ASP A 116 -9.51 26.26 10.05
CA ASP A 116 -9.89 27.01 8.85
C ASP A 116 -8.75 27.22 7.85
N LYS A 117 -7.54 26.72 8.17
CA LYS A 117 -6.35 26.86 7.33
C LYS A 117 -5.79 25.50 6.98
N ASN A 118 -5.49 25.31 5.71
CA ASN A 118 -4.71 24.16 5.26
C ASN A 118 -3.23 24.36 5.59
N ASN A 119 -2.54 23.25 5.88
CA ASN A 119 -1.09 23.22 5.95
C ASN A 119 -0.48 23.18 4.55
N THR A 120 0.80 23.55 4.51
CA THR A 120 1.73 23.27 3.42
C THR A 120 2.77 22.26 3.89
N PHE A 121 3.57 21.72 2.97
CA PHE A 121 4.70 20.87 3.36
C PHE A 121 5.70 21.53 4.32
N LYS A 122 5.80 22.87 4.28
CA LYS A 122 6.61 23.62 5.26
C LYS A 122 6.08 23.44 6.69
N ASP A 123 4.78 23.50 6.85
CA ASP A 123 4.14 23.34 8.17
C ASP A 123 4.24 21.88 8.65
N ASP A 124 4.15 20.90 7.75
CA ASP A 124 4.27 19.48 8.09
C ASP A 124 5.67 19.10 8.61
N ILE A 125 6.72 19.88 8.29
CA ILE A 125 8.07 19.68 8.86
C ILE A 125 8.03 19.80 10.39
N GLU A 126 7.20 20.69 10.95
CA GLU A 126 7.05 20.87 12.40
C GLU A 126 6.46 19.62 13.09
N MET A 127 5.75 18.78 12.35
CA MET A 127 5.13 17.54 12.87
C MET A 127 6.04 16.31 12.80
N LEU A 128 7.21 16.38 12.17
CA LEU A 128 8.11 15.24 12.01
C LEU A 128 8.64 14.71 13.36
N ASP A 129 8.84 15.58 14.34
CA ASP A 129 9.29 15.18 15.68
C ASP A 129 8.20 14.41 16.43
N TYR A 130 6.95 14.82 16.31
CA TYR A 130 5.80 14.06 16.82
C TYR A 130 5.77 12.64 16.23
N LEU A 131 5.92 12.49 14.92
CA LEU A 131 5.93 11.19 14.25
C LEU A 131 7.12 10.31 14.69
N LYS A 132 8.29 10.94 14.87
CA LYS A 132 9.49 10.23 15.38
C LYS A 132 9.29 9.76 16.81
N GLU A 133 8.69 10.58 17.66
CA GLU A 133 8.38 10.25 19.06
C GLU A 133 7.31 9.15 19.16
N LEU A 134 6.28 9.19 18.32
CA LEU A 134 5.27 8.12 18.21
C LEU A 134 5.92 6.78 17.80
N GLY A 135 7.01 6.85 17.04
CA GLY A 135 7.85 5.71 16.67
C GLY A 135 7.54 5.10 15.31
N VAL A 136 6.71 5.73 14.48
CA VAL A 136 6.47 5.31 13.10
C VAL A 136 7.73 5.45 12.24
N THR A 137 7.82 4.71 11.16
CA THR A 137 9.05 4.61 10.35
C THR A 137 8.85 5.01 8.90
N THR A 138 7.62 4.92 8.41
CA THR A 138 7.25 5.30 7.04
C THR A 138 6.12 6.33 7.07
N ILE A 139 6.33 7.43 6.37
CA ILE A 139 5.32 8.48 6.14
C ILE A 139 4.62 8.18 4.82
N TYR A 140 3.31 7.96 4.88
CA TYR A 140 2.46 7.84 3.71
C TYR A 140 1.66 9.12 3.51
N ILE A 141 2.08 9.92 2.54
CA ILE A 141 1.41 11.15 2.18
C ILE A 141 0.31 10.81 1.17
N LEU A 142 -0.94 11.05 1.57
CA LEU A 142 -2.11 10.91 0.69
C LEU A 142 -2.04 11.93 -0.45
N PRO A 143 -2.81 11.78 -1.54
CA PRO A 143 -2.51 12.44 -2.81
C PRO A 143 -2.14 13.91 -2.69
N PHE A 144 -0.89 14.19 -2.97
CA PHE A 144 -0.28 15.53 -2.95
C PHE A 144 0.09 16.04 -4.35
N VAL A 145 0.00 15.16 -5.32
CA VAL A 145 0.26 15.43 -6.73
C VAL A 145 -0.81 16.38 -7.28
N ASP A 146 -0.48 17.18 -8.28
CA ASP A 146 -1.35 18.20 -8.83
C ASP A 146 -2.69 17.62 -9.34
N SER A 147 -3.77 18.13 -8.77
CA SER A 147 -5.14 17.62 -8.94
C SER A 147 -6.16 18.73 -8.80
N PRO A 148 -7.29 18.69 -9.52
CA PRO A 148 -8.45 19.54 -9.26
C PRO A 148 -9.13 19.26 -7.91
N MET A 149 -8.81 18.16 -7.24
CA MET A 149 -9.37 17.76 -5.93
C MET A 149 -10.89 17.48 -5.97
N GLU A 150 -11.35 16.84 -7.03
CA GLU A 150 -12.74 16.40 -7.13
C GLU A 150 -12.94 15.01 -6.49
N ASP A 151 -11.88 14.19 -6.47
CA ASP A 151 -11.82 12.91 -5.75
C ASP A 151 -10.63 12.88 -4.77
N ALA A 152 -10.59 13.81 -3.83
CA ALA A 152 -9.59 13.90 -2.76
C ALA A 152 -8.12 13.79 -3.26
N GLY A 153 -7.87 14.16 -4.51
CA GLY A 153 -6.55 14.18 -5.14
C GLY A 153 -6.22 12.96 -5.99
N PHE A 154 -7.11 11.95 -6.10
CA PHE A 154 -6.93 10.82 -7.01
C PHE A 154 -7.28 11.15 -8.47
N ASP A 155 -7.83 12.30 -8.75
CA ASP A 155 -8.08 12.86 -10.08
C ASP A 155 -6.87 13.69 -10.55
N ILE A 156 -5.81 13.03 -11.03
CA ILE A 156 -4.52 13.63 -11.35
C ILE A 156 -4.60 14.52 -12.59
N ARG A 157 -4.19 15.81 -12.45
CA ARG A 157 -4.04 16.77 -13.55
C ARG A 157 -2.63 16.77 -14.13
N ASN A 158 -1.60 16.81 -13.27
CA ASN A 158 -0.20 16.72 -13.69
C ASN A 158 0.54 15.74 -12.76
N PRO A 159 0.88 14.52 -13.21
CA PRO A 159 1.45 13.48 -12.35
C PRO A 159 2.88 13.77 -11.87
N ARG A 160 3.53 14.83 -12.35
CA ARG A 160 4.87 15.27 -11.93
C ARG A 160 4.85 16.67 -11.30
N GLY A 161 3.66 17.20 -11.03
CA GLY A 161 3.45 18.44 -10.30
C GLY A 161 3.05 18.20 -8.85
N ILE A 162 3.25 19.21 -8.02
CA ILE A 162 2.73 19.27 -6.65
C ILE A 162 1.56 20.26 -6.63
N ARG A 163 0.53 19.96 -5.87
CA ARG A 163 -0.56 20.89 -5.59
C ARG A 163 -0.01 22.23 -5.06
N GLU A 164 -0.45 23.33 -5.66
CA GLU A 164 0.00 24.67 -5.29
C GLU A 164 -0.37 25.04 -3.85
N ASP A 165 -1.53 24.58 -3.37
CA ASP A 165 -1.99 24.80 -1.99
C ASP A 165 -1.13 24.08 -0.94
N LEU A 166 -0.26 23.13 -1.34
CA LEU A 166 0.73 22.48 -0.48
C LEU A 166 2.13 23.17 -0.52
N GLY A 167 2.30 24.27 -1.28
CA GLY A 167 3.55 24.99 -1.41
C GLY A 167 4.46 24.55 -2.56
N GLY A 168 3.94 23.67 -3.44
CA GLY A 168 4.63 23.23 -4.65
C GLY A 168 5.91 22.40 -4.41
N MET A 169 6.69 22.20 -5.47
CA MET A 169 7.88 21.32 -5.46
C MET A 169 8.97 21.78 -4.47
N PHE A 170 9.11 23.08 -4.29
CA PHE A 170 10.16 23.62 -3.41
C PHE A 170 9.93 23.23 -1.93
N GLU A 171 8.70 23.39 -1.42
CA GLU A 171 8.39 23.02 -0.03
C GLU A 171 8.33 21.48 0.13
N PHE A 172 7.87 20.76 -0.89
CA PHE A 172 7.93 19.30 -0.89
C PHE A 172 9.37 18.79 -0.73
N ASN A 173 10.32 19.32 -1.51
CA ASN A 173 11.72 18.89 -1.43
C ASN A 173 12.33 19.17 -0.05
N LYS A 174 11.98 20.29 0.59
CA LYS A 174 12.41 20.58 1.97
C LYS A 174 11.83 19.56 2.95
N PHE A 175 10.54 19.24 2.81
CA PHE A 175 9.88 18.26 3.66
C PHE A 175 10.54 16.87 3.50
N ILE A 176 10.76 16.40 2.26
CA ILE A 176 11.43 15.11 2.01
C ILE A 176 12.84 15.10 2.63
N THR A 177 13.60 16.18 2.45
CA THR A 177 14.95 16.30 3.04
C THR A 177 14.90 16.20 4.57
N ALA A 178 13.98 16.90 5.20
CA ALA A 178 13.81 16.87 6.66
C ALA A 178 13.34 15.50 7.16
N ALA A 179 12.41 14.86 6.43
CA ALA A 179 11.91 13.52 6.77
C ALA A 179 13.03 12.46 6.64
N LYS A 180 13.79 12.50 5.54
CA LYS A 180 14.93 11.60 5.32
C LYS A 180 16.03 11.79 6.38
N ALA A 181 16.32 13.02 6.78
CA ALA A 181 17.29 13.33 7.87
C ALA A 181 16.86 12.69 9.22
N LYS A 182 15.58 12.39 9.39
CA LYS A 182 15.03 11.67 10.56
C LYS A 182 14.82 10.18 10.30
N ASP A 183 15.39 9.61 9.23
CA ASP A 183 15.29 8.20 8.79
C ASP A 183 13.88 7.74 8.38
N PHE A 184 12.97 8.65 8.07
CA PHE A 184 11.67 8.25 7.54
C PHE A 184 11.79 7.72 6.11
N LYS A 185 11.02 6.67 5.82
CA LYS A 185 10.73 6.24 4.45
C LYS A 185 9.50 6.99 3.95
N ILE A 186 9.45 7.24 2.65
CA ILE A 186 8.37 8.00 2.02
C ILE A 186 7.54 7.06 1.15
N LYS A 187 6.25 7.05 1.39
CA LYS A 187 5.26 6.35 0.58
C LYS A 187 4.35 7.36 -0.10
N ALA A 188 4.11 7.15 -1.40
CA ALA A 188 3.27 8.00 -2.23
C ALA A 188 2.35 7.19 -3.12
N ASP A 189 1.20 7.77 -3.47
CA ASP A 189 0.29 7.21 -4.47
C ASP A 189 0.84 7.38 -5.88
N LEU A 190 0.65 6.37 -6.69
CA LEU A 190 0.89 6.37 -8.12
C LEU A 190 -0.40 5.95 -8.82
N VAL A 191 -1.15 6.92 -9.33
CA VAL A 191 -2.42 6.69 -10.02
C VAL A 191 -2.11 6.33 -11.46
N LEU A 192 -2.36 5.08 -11.84
CA LEU A 192 -1.97 4.51 -13.14
C LEU A 192 -3.16 4.11 -14.01
N ASN A 193 -4.38 4.04 -13.45
CA ASN A 193 -5.55 3.63 -14.21
C ASN A 193 -6.16 4.78 -15.02
N HIS A 194 -6.14 6.01 -14.49
CA HIS A 194 -6.86 7.15 -15.06
C HIS A 194 -6.17 8.47 -14.77
N PHE A 195 -6.52 9.49 -15.57
CA PHE A 195 -6.19 10.89 -15.29
C PHE A 195 -7.47 11.74 -15.23
N SER A 196 -7.36 12.91 -14.62
CA SER A 196 -8.43 13.91 -14.62
C SER A 196 -8.74 14.36 -16.04
N ASP A 197 -9.99 14.75 -16.30
CA ASP A 197 -10.38 15.45 -17.53
C ASP A 197 -9.70 16.82 -17.68
N GLN A 198 -9.00 17.30 -16.63
CA GLN A 198 -8.14 18.48 -16.69
C GLN A 198 -6.69 18.16 -17.05
N HIS A 199 -6.32 16.89 -17.26
CA HIS A 199 -4.99 16.51 -17.73
C HIS A 199 -4.71 17.08 -19.11
N GLU A 200 -3.46 17.49 -19.36
CA GLU A 200 -3.04 18.17 -20.59
C GLU A 200 -3.43 17.41 -21.86
N TRP A 201 -3.34 16.09 -21.88
CA TRP A 201 -3.70 15.28 -23.04
C TRP A 201 -5.18 15.43 -23.41
N PHE A 202 -6.05 15.41 -22.44
CA PHE A 202 -7.47 15.57 -22.69
C PHE A 202 -7.82 17.00 -23.08
N GLN A 203 -7.18 17.99 -22.45
CA GLN A 203 -7.36 19.40 -22.80
C GLN A 203 -6.86 19.72 -24.21
N GLN A 204 -5.77 19.09 -24.69
CA GLN A 204 -5.28 19.18 -26.06
C GLN A 204 -6.26 18.53 -27.03
N ALA A 205 -6.80 17.34 -26.70
CA ALA A 205 -7.83 16.69 -27.51
C ALA A 205 -9.08 17.57 -27.68
N LEU A 206 -9.56 18.19 -26.59
CA LEU A 206 -10.69 19.13 -26.64
C LEU A 206 -10.44 20.36 -27.52
N LYS A 207 -9.17 20.79 -27.65
CA LYS A 207 -8.76 21.89 -28.57
C LYS A 207 -8.57 21.43 -29.98
N GLY A 208 -8.84 20.14 -30.30
CA GLY A 208 -8.82 19.59 -31.65
C GLY A 208 -7.60 18.74 -32.02
N ASP A 209 -6.65 18.54 -31.10
CA ASP A 209 -5.55 17.59 -31.30
C ASP A 209 -6.01 16.14 -31.16
N THR A 210 -6.53 15.58 -32.23
CA THR A 210 -7.05 14.21 -32.26
C THR A 210 -5.98 13.14 -31.98
N SER A 211 -4.68 13.47 -32.11
CA SER A 211 -3.60 12.53 -31.77
C SER A 211 -3.58 12.13 -30.29
N LYS A 212 -4.20 12.95 -29.42
CA LYS A 212 -4.29 12.72 -27.98
C LYS A 212 -5.46 11.82 -27.55
N ILE A 213 -6.44 11.63 -28.43
CA ILE A 213 -7.63 10.82 -28.13
C ILE A 213 -7.21 9.39 -27.78
N ASN A 214 -6.29 8.79 -28.55
CA ASN A 214 -5.82 7.41 -28.31
C ASN A 214 -4.90 7.23 -27.08
N TYR A 215 -4.65 8.29 -26.30
CA TYR A 215 -3.99 8.16 -24.98
C TYR A 215 -4.97 7.70 -23.89
N PHE A 216 -6.26 7.74 -24.21
CA PHE A 216 -7.35 7.27 -23.36
C PHE A 216 -8.03 6.06 -24.00
N VAL A 217 -8.68 5.26 -23.16
CA VAL A 217 -9.59 4.21 -23.64
C VAL A 217 -10.84 4.86 -24.19
N VAL A 218 -11.05 4.77 -25.51
CA VAL A 218 -12.08 5.53 -26.21
C VAL A 218 -12.75 4.70 -27.31
N ARG A 219 -14.01 5.00 -27.58
CA ARG A 219 -14.79 4.45 -28.69
C ARG A 219 -15.42 5.57 -29.51
N GLU A 220 -15.63 5.33 -30.80
CA GLU A 220 -16.35 6.24 -31.69
C GLU A 220 -17.86 6.02 -31.65
N GLN A 221 -18.31 4.88 -31.17
CA GLN A 221 -19.72 4.54 -31.01
C GLN A 221 -19.97 3.97 -29.63
N MET A 222 -21.06 4.38 -29.01
CA MET A 222 -21.53 3.81 -27.76
C MET A 222 -22.01 2.38 -27.99
N PRO A 223 -21.43 1.36 -27.34
CA PRO A 223 -21.97 0.01 -27.45
C PRO A 223 -23.36 -0.08 -26.79
N GLU A 224 -24.22 -0.93 -27.32
CA GLU A 224 -25.49 -1.28 -26.65
C GLU A 224 -25.21 -1.86 -25.28
N TYR A 225 -25.96 -1.46 -24.28
CA TYR A 225 -25.76 -1.97 -22.94
C TYR A 225 -27.05 -2.14 -22.14
N THR A 226 -27.00 -3.03 -21.15
CA THR A 226 -28.05 -3.23 -20.16
C THR A 226 -27.44 -3.04 -18.77
N LYS A 227 -28.09 -2.23 -17.92
CA LYS A 227 -27.71 -2.01 -16.51
C LYS A 227 -28.57 -2.89 -15.61
N TYR A 228 -27.95 -3.65 -14.73
CA TYR A 228 -28.66 -4.46 -13.73
C TYR A 228 -27.85 -4.58 -12.44
N LYS A 229 -28.50 -5.06 -11.37
CA LYS A 229 -27.84 -5.32 -10.09
C LYS A 229 -27.51 -6.79 -9.96
N ASP A 230 -26.23 -7.11 -9.99
CA ASP A 230 -25.72 -8.46 -9.72
C ASP A 230 -25.62 -8.68 -8.20
N PRO A 231 -26.04 -9.85 -7.68
CA PRO A 231 -26.01 -10.12 -6.23
C PRO A 231 -24.62 -10.11 -5.61
N LYS A 232 -23.55 -10.37 -6.39
CA LYS A 232 -22.16 -10.44 -5.93
C LYS A 232 -21.37 -9.19 -6.28
N LEU A 233 -21.56 -8.65 -7.48
CA LEU A 233 -20.75 -7.56 -8.04
C LEU A 233 -21.36 -6.17 -7.79
N GLY A 234 -22.62 -6.10 -7.36
CA GLY A 234 -23.36 -4.86 -7.27
C GLY A 234 -23.90 -4.41 -8.64
N TRP A 235 -23.83 -3.13 -8.96
CA TRP A 235 -24.31 -2.63 -10.25
C TRP A 235 -23.33 -2.97 -11.38
N VAL A 236 -23.87 -3.50 -12.49
CA VAL A 236 -23.13 -3.94 -13.67
C VAL A 236 -23.76 -3.34 -14.92
N ALA A 237 -22.92 -2.85 -15.84
CA ALA A 237 -23.27 -2.58 -17.22
C ALA A 237 -22.76 -3.76 -18.07
N GLU A 238 -23.68 -4.43 -18.77
CA GLU A 238 -23.39 -5.48 -19.73
C GLU A 238 -23.44 -4.90 -21.14
N TYR A 239 -22.28 -4.88 -21.83
CA TYR A 239 -22.12 -4.29 -23.15
C TYR A 239 -22.09 -5.39 -24.22
N LYS A 240 -22.81 -5.17 -25.30
CA LYS A 240 -22.67 -5.95 -26.53
C LYS A 240 -21.62 -5.32 -27.42
N GLU A 241 -20.46 -5.95 -27.44
CA GLU A 241 -19.30 -5.40 -28.17
C GLU A 241 -19.45 -5.57 -29.69
N PRO A 242 -18.78 -4.72 -30.51
CA PRO A 242 -18.83 -4.82 -31.98
C PRO A 242 -18.40 -6.18 -32.54
N ASN A 243 -17.51 -6.88 -31.84
CA ASN A 243 -17.05 -8.22 -32.20
C ASN A 243 -18.01 -9.34 -31.76
N GLY A 244 -19.21 -9.01 -31.26
CA GLY A 244 -20.21 -9.94 -30.76
C GLY A 244 -19.96 -10.51 -29.35
N LYS A 245 -18.84 -10.18 -28.71
CA LYS A 245 -18.57 -10.56 -27.31
C LYS A 245 -19.45 -9.76 -26.36
N ILE A 246 -19.61 -10.28 -25.15
CA ILE A 246 -20.32 -9.59 -24.05
C ILE A 246 -19.32 -9.19 -22.96
N SER A 247 -19.22 -7.91 -22.71
CA SER A 247 -18.41 -7.36 -21.61
C SER A 247 -19.29 -7.02 -20.42
N LYS A 248 -18.90 -7.48 -19.22
CA LYS A 248 -19.61 -7.18 -17.96
C LYS A 248 -18.75 -6.26 -17.10
N ARG A 249 -19.09 -4.99 -17.06
CA ARG A 249 -18.31 -3.97 -16.34
C ARG A 249 -19.03 -3.53 -15.07
N ARG A 250 -18.32 -3.52 -13.96
CA ARG A 250 -18.86 -2.96 -12.70
C ARG A 250 -19.05 -1.45 -12.84
N ILE A 251 -20.15 -0.94 -12.29
CA ILE A 251 -20.38 0.48 -12.09
C ILE A 251 -20.06 0.78 -10.63
N ILE A 252 -18.89 1.36 -10.40
CA ILE A 252 -18.38 1.59 -9.03
C ILE A 252 -19.22 2.62 -8.29
N PHE A 253 -19.66 3.69 -8.98
CA PHE A 253 -20.51 4.74 -8.42
C PHE A 253 -21.88 4.82 -9.12
N PRO A 254 -22.79 3.85 -8.84
CA PRO A 254 -24.08 3.75 -9.53
C PRO A 254 -25.05 4.90 -9.24
N GLU A 255 -24.79 5.71 -8.22
CA GLU A 255 -25.52 6.93 -7.89
C GLU A 255 -25.13 8.11 -8.80
N ILE A 256 -24.00 8.02 -9.50
CA ILE A 256 -23.38 9.09 -10.27
C ILE A 256 -23.46 8.82 -11.77
N THR A 257 -23.29 7.56 -12.16
CA THR A 257 -23.25 7.19 -13.58
C THR A 257 -24.11 5.96 -13.90
N GLU A 258 -24.67 5.97 -15.12
CA GLU A 258 -25.48 4.84 -15.64
C GLU A 258 -24.62 3.76 -16.33
N ASN A 259 -23.41 4.11 -16.76
CA ASN A 259 -22.52 3.23 -17.49
C ASN A 259 -21.05 3.69 -17.33
N ASN A 260 -20.11 3.07 -18.03
CA ASN A 260 -18.68 3.36 -17.96
C ASN A 260 -18.17 4.29 -19.07
N TYR A 261 -19.03 5.02 -19.79
CA TYR A 261 -18.62 5.87 -20.89
C TYR A 261 -19.14 7.30 -20.75
N ARG A 262 -18.26 8.26 -20.98
CA ARG A 262 -18.57 9.69 -21.08
C ARG A 262 -18.52 10.12 -22.54
N LYS A 263 -19.64 10.63 -23.05
CA LYS A 263 -19.72 11.22 -24.40
C LYS A 263 -19.03 12.59 -24.43
N VAL A 264 -18.17 12.82 -25.42
CA VAL A 264 -17.48 14.10 -25.67
C VAL A 264 -17.44 14.35 -27.17
N THR A 265 -17.79 15.56 -27.62
CA THR A 265 -17.72 15.94 -29.01
C THR A 265 -16.44 16.73 -29.26
N ILE A 266 -15.61 16.25 -30.22
CA ILE A 266 -14.35 16.88 -30.64
C ILE A 266 -14.38 17.03 -32.15
N ASN A 267 -14.14 18.25 -32.68
CA ASN A 267 -14.19 18.53 -34.11
C ASN A 267 -15.47 18.01 -34.78
N ASN A 268 -16.62 18.24 -34.20
CA ASN A 268 -17.95 17.78 -34.65
C ASN A 268 -18.11 16.25 -34.75
N LYS A 269 -17.23 15.47 -34.12
CA LYS A 269 -17.35 14.03 -34.03
C LYS A 269 -17.49 13.62 -32.58
N ASP A 270 -18.43 12.69 -32.31
CA ASP A 270 -18.66 12.15 -30.96
C ASP A 270 -17.66 11.04 -30.62
N TYR A 271 -17.16 11.07 -29.42
CA TYR A 271 -16.28 10.06 -28.83
C TYR A 271 -16.82 9.67 -27.45
N TYR A 272 -16.60 8.39 -27.07
CA TYR A 272 -17.05 7.84 -25.81
C TYR A 272 -15.83 7.39 -25.01
N PHE A 273 -15.41 8.23 -24.07
CA PHE A 273 -14.26 7.99 -23.20
C PHE A 273 -14.64 7.07 -22.06
N TYR A 274 -13.88 6.02 -21.87
CA TYR A 274 -14.11 5.07 -20.78
C TYR A 274 -13.68 5.64 -19.44
N HIS A 275 -14.43 5.32 -18.39
CA HIS A 275 -14.09 5.58 -17.00
C HIS A 275 -14.49 4.40 -16.11
N THR A 276 -13.56 3.93 -15.29
CA THR A 276 -13.84 2.91 -14.27
C THR A 276 -14.54 3.52 -13.06
N PHE A 277 -14.11 4.72 -12.66
CA PHE A 277 -14.59 5.43 -11.47
C PHE A 277 -15.51 6.59 -11.87
N TYR A 278 -15.11 7.81 -11.58
CA TYR A 278 -15.92 8.99 -11.91
C TYR A 278 -15.82 9.37 -13.38
N PRO A 279 -16.85 9.96 -13.97
CA PRO A 279 -16.81 10.41 -15.37
C PRO A 279 -15.75 11.46 -15.70
N PHE A 280 -15.17 12.14 -14.70
CA PHE A 280 -14.04 13.06 -14.88
C PHE A 280 -12.67 12.38 -14.71
N GLN A 281 -12.63 11.10 -14.33
CA GLN A 281 -11.42 10.26 -14.25
C GLN A 281 -11.38 9.34 -15.47
N LEU A 282 -10.73 9.81 -16.55
CA LEU A 282 -10.70 9.08 -17.81
C LEU A 282 -9.60 8.04 -17.82
N ASP A 283 -9.95 6.80 -18.10
CA ASP A 283 -9.02 5.68 -18.10
C ASP A 283 -8.01 5.79 -19.25
N ILE A 284 -6.71 5.68 -18.91
CA ILE A 284 -5.62 5.81 -19.88
C ILE A 284 -5.39 4.50 -20.63
N ASN A 285 -4.95 4.62 -21.88
CA ASN A 285 -4.77 3.48 -22.78
C ASN A 285 -3.37 2.88 -22.67
N TRP A 286 -3.22 1.85 -21.86
CA TRP A 286 -1.95 1.13 -21.68
C TRP A 286 -1.48 0.34 -22.92
N GLU A 287 -2.34 0.13 -23.91
CA GLU A 287 -1.93 -0.42 -25.20
C GLU A 287 -1.16 0.59 -26.08
N ASN A 288 -1.19 1.87 -25.69
CA ASN A 288 -0.41 2.92 -26.36
C ASN A 288 1.00 3.01 -25.72
N PRO A 289 2.10 2.74 -26.46
CA PRO A 289 3.47 2.80 -25.92
C PRO A 289 3.84 4.15 -25.29
N LYS A 290 3.28 5.25 -25.77
CA LYS A 290 3.54 6.60 -25.21
C LYS A 290 2.99 6.74 -23.79
N VAL A 291 1.90 6.05 -23.47
CA VAL A 291 1.35 6.00 -22.11
C VAL A 291 2.32 5.24 -21.18
N LEU A 292 2.89 4.12 -21.64
CA LEU A 292 3.92 3.40 -20.87
C LEU A 292 5.13 4.30 -20.60
N TYR A 293 5.70 4.94 -21.62
CA TYR A 293 6.90 5.79 -21.45
C TYR A 293 6.64 6.94 -20.48
N TYR A 294 5.51 7.61 -20.61
CA TYR A 294 5.14 8.73 -19.75
C TYR A 294 5.04 8.31 -18.27
N ASN A 295 4.49 7.11 -18.00
CA ASN A 295 4.41 6.58 -16.65
C ASN A 295 5.76 6.10 -16.12
N LEU A 296 6.64 5.53 -16.95
CA LEU A 296 8.01 5.20 -16.57
C LEU A 296 8.83 6.45 -16.19
N GLU A 297 8.69 7.53 -16.96
CA GLU A 297 9.30 8.83 -16.61
C GLU A 297 8.73 9.40 -15.30
N THR A 298 7.43 9.23 -15.05
CA THR A 298 6.79 9.65 -13.79
C THR A 298 7.30 8.86 -12.60
N ILE A 299 7.44 7.55 -12.75
CA ILE A 299 8.03 6.68 -11.71
C ILE A 299 9.48 7.08 -11.43
N ALA A 300 10.28 7.26 -12.49
CA ALA A 300 11.68 7.69 -12.35
C ALA A 300 11.78 9.05 -11.65
N PHE A 301 10.91 9.99 -12.00
CA PHE A 301 10.84 11.30 -11.36
C PHE A 301 10.62 11.18 -9.85
N TRP A 302 9.56 10.48 -9.41
CA TRP A 302 9.25 10.33 -7.99
C TRP A 302 10.28 9.48 -7.23
N ALA A 303 10.85 8.45 -7.85
CA ALA A 303 11.96 7.69 -7.28
C ALA A 303 13.16 8.60 -6.97
N ASN A 304 13.46 9.55 -7.87
CA ASN A 304 14.53 10.53 -7.70
C ASN A 304 14.17 11.68 -6.74
N GLN A 305 12.89 11.89 -6.45
CA GLN A 305 12.45 12.74 -5.34
C GLN A 305 12.50 12.01 -3.98
N GLY A 306 12.90 10.75 -3.92
CA GLY A 306 13.08 10.00 -2.68
C GLY A 306 11.87 9.19 -2.21
N VAL A 307 10.92 8.89 -3.10
CA VAL A 307 9.82 7.96 -2.80
C VAL A 307 10.37 6.53 -2.69
N ASP A 308 10.08 5.87 -1.58
CA ASP A 308 10.55 4.53 -1.24
C ASP A 308 9.50 3.44 -1.49
N ILE A 309 8.22 3.77 -1.32
CA ILE A 309 7.09 2.85 -1.57
C ILE A 309 6.12 3.53 -2.52
N PHE A 310 5.92 2.93 -3.69
CA PHE A 310 4.88 3.33 -4.63
C PHE A 310 3.60 2.54 -4.35
N ARG A 311 2.57 3.20 -3.86
CA ARG A 311 1.24 2.59 -3.80
C ARG A 311 0.57 2.78 -5.15
N MET A 312 0.51 1.70 -5.92
CA MET A 312 -0.17 1.70 -7.21
C MET A 312 -1.68 1.59 -7.00
N ASP A 313 -2.36 2.70 -7.31
CA ASP A 313 -3.80 2.84 -7.21
C ASP A 313 -4.52 2.03 -8.28
N ALA A 314 -5.59 1.36 -7.88
CA ALA A 314 -6.57 0.71 -8.79
C ALA A 314 -5.95 -0.22 -9.87
N ILE A 315 -4.85 -0.90 -9.53
CA ILE A 315 -4.11 -1.72 -10.52
C ILE A 315 -4.90 -2.84 -11.20
N PRO A 316 -5.97 -3.43 -10.64
CA PRO A 316 -6.74 -4.44 -11.34
C PRO A 316 -7.36 -3.97 -12.66
N TYR A 317 -7.50 -2.67 -12.83
CA TYR A 317 -8.28 -2.07 -13.90
C TYR A 317 -7.43 -1.51 -15.07
N LEU A 318 -6.10 -1.71 -15.12
CA LEU A 318 -5.24 -1.05 -16.13
C LEU A 318 -5.64 -1.37 -17.58
N ILE A 319 -5.99 -2.63 -17.87
CA ILE A 319 -6.31 -3.09 -19.23
C ILE A 319 -7.82 -3.27 -19.42
N LYS A 320 -8.34 -2.86 -20.59
CA LYS A 320 -9.74 -2.99 -21.01
C LYS A 320 -9.84 -3.84 -22.27
N GLU A 321 -10.18 -5.12 -22.09
CA GLU A 321 -10.35 -6.06 -23.21
C GLU A 321 -11.83 -6.38 -23.41
N ASP A 322 -12.27 -6.39 -24.67
CA ASP A 322 -13.64 -6.72 -25.04
C ASP A 322 -13.99 -8.19 -24.75
N GLY A 323 -15.17 -8.41 -24.17
CA GLY A 323 -15.61 -9.73 -23.73
C GLY A 323 -15.15 -10.13 -22.33
N THR A 324 -14.54 -9.17 -21.57
CA THR A 324 -14.08 -9.40 -20.21
C THR A 324 -14.77 -8.45 -19.21
N ASN A 325 -14.44 -8.59 -17.93
CA ASN A 325 -14.85 -7.63 -16.91
C ASN A 325 -13.87 -6.46 -16.72
N ALA A 326 -12.74 -6.43 -17.44
CA ALA A 326 -11.62 -5.49 -17.31
C ALA A 326 -11.00 -5.45 -15.90
N GLU A 327 -10.99 -6.56 -15.22
CA GLU A 327 -10.36 -6.69 -13.90
C GLU A 327 -9.38 -7.88 -13.89
N ASN A 328 -8.18 -7.68 -13.39
CA ASN A 328 -7.16 -8.73 -13.22
C ASN A 328 -6.78 -9.46 -14.53
N LEU A 329 -6.72 -8.74 -15.62
CA LEU A 329 -6.34 -9.32 -16.91
C LEU A 329 -4.84 -9.64 -16.95
N GLU A 330 -4.45 -10.60 -17.76
CA GLU A 330 -3.07 -11.04 -17.84
C GLU A 330 -2.11 -9.94 -18.31
N ASP A 331 -2.55 -9.07 -19.22
CA ASP A 331 -1.76 -7.94 -19.66
C ASP A 331 -1.59 -6.87 -18.57
N THR A 332 -2.53 -6.76 -17.63
CA THR A 332 -2.33 -5.96 -16.40
C THR A 332 -1.09 -6.44 -15.64
N HIS A 333 -0.95 -7.75 -15.41
CA HIS A 333 0.22 -8.34 -14.76
C HIS A 333 1.51 -8.11 -15.55
N ARG A 334 1.46 -8.21 -16.89
CA ARG A 334 2.61 -7.92 -17.77
C ARG A 334 3.06 -6.47 -17.68
N ILE A 335 2.14 -5.52 -17.65
CA ILE A 335 2.46 -4.11 -17.40
C ILE A 335 3.14 -3.93 -16.04
N ILE A 336 2.57 -4.51 -14.97
CA ILE A 336 3.15 -4.41 -13.63
C ILE A 336 4.57 -5.00 -13.59
N LYS A 337 4.84 -6.11 -14.28
CA LYS A 337 6.20 -6.69 -14.41
C LYS A 337 7.17 -5.72 -15.07
N ILE A 338 6.75 -5.03 -16.14
CA ILE A 338 7.59 -3.98 -16.77
C ILE A 338 7.91 -2.88 -15.77
N LEU A 339 6.89 -2.36 -15.05
CA LEU A 339 7.06 -1.30 -14.05
C LEU A 339 7.97 -1.76 -12.91
N SER A 340 7.76 -2.98 -12.39
CA SER A 340 8.57 -3.56 -11.32
C SER A 340 10.04 -3.73 -11.73
N ALA A 341 10.30 -4.29 -12.92
CA ALA A 341 11.64 -4.46 -13.43
C ALA A 341 12.34 -3.11 -13.67
N PHE A 342 11.62 -2.12 -14.18
CA PHE A 342 12.13 -0.75 -14.36
C PHE A 342 12.50 -0.10 -13.02
N ILE A 343 11.60 -0.13 -12.02
CA ILE A 343 11.87 0.40 -10.67
C ILE A 343 13.10 -0.27 -10.08
N GLN A 344 13.19 -1.60 -10.19
CA GLN A 344 14.31 -2.36 -9.69
C GLN A 344 15.64 -1.97 -10.35
N ALA A 345 15.61 -1.56 -11.62
CA ALA A 345 16.82 -1.09 -12.34
C ALA A 345 17.23 0.33 -11.95
N VAL A 346 16.28 1.27 -11.73
CA VAL A 346 16.58 2.70 -11.52
C VAL A 346 16.63 3.12 -10.05
N ALA A 347 15.91 2.40 -9.19
CA ALA A 347 15.80 2.64 -7.74
C ALA A 347 15.67 1.30 -7.00
N PRO A 348 16.74 0.49 -6.94
CA PRO A 348 16.69 -0.94 -6.57
C PRO A 348 16.13 -1.21 -5.17
N ARG A 349 16.09 -0.23 -4.29
CA ARG A 349 15.50 -0.38 -2.95
C ARG A 349 14.04 0.05 -2.87
N SER A 350 13.53 0.78 -3.87
CA SER A 350 12.13 1.13 -3.91
C SER A 350 11.26 -0.11 -4.14
N VAL A 351 10.07 -0.10 -3.57
CA VAL A 351 9.12 -1.22 -3.62
C VAL A 351 7.74 -0.76 -4.04
N ILE A 352 6.95 -1.70 -4.53
CA ILE A 352 5.59 -1.46 -4.99
C ILE A 352 4.61 -2.05 -3.98
N GLN A 353 3.58 -1.28 -3.66
CA GLN A 353 2.41 -1.75 -2.96
C GLN A 353 1.18 -1.74 -3.87
N ALA A 354 0.54 -2.89 -4.02
CA ALA A 354 -0.70 -3.01 -4.76
C ALA A 354 -1.89 -2.46 -3.96
N GLU A 355 -2.73 -1.66 -4.62
CA GLU A 355 -4.08 -1.40 -4.17
C GLU A 355 -5.05 -2.17 -5.06
N ALA A 356 -5.63 -3.22 -4.49
CA ALA A 356 -6.64 -4.06 -5.12
C ALA A 356 -7.61 -4.55 -4.05
N CYS A 357 -8.80 -3.96 -4.01
CA CYS A 357 -9.84 -4.32 -3.05
C CYS A 357 -10.53 -5.62 -3.47
N GLN A 358 -9.86 -6.75 -3.24
CA GLN A 358 -10.31 -8.07 -3.68
C GLN A 358 -9.99 -9.16 -2.64
N MET A 359 -10.53 -10.36 -2.85
CA MET A 359 -10.23 -11.52 -2.03
C MET A 359 -8.77 -11.97 -2.18
N PRO A 360 -8.11 -12.51 -1.13
CA PRO A 360 -6.68 -12.81 -1.12
C PRO A 360 -6.22 -13.73 -2.25
N ASN A 361 -7.04 -14.67 -2.68
CA ASN A 361 -6.74 -15.55 -3.82
C ASN A 361 -6.68 -14.81 -5.16
N LYS A 362 -7.33 -13.65 -5.28
CA LYS A 362 -7.26 -12.76 -6.44
C LYS A 362 -6.09 -11.78 -6.35
N ILE A 363 -5.63 -11.49 -5.13
CA ILE A 363 -4.45 -10.65 -4.87
C ILE A 363 -3.15 -11.45 -5.03
N LEU A 364 -3.16 -12.74 -4.69
CA LEU A 364 -1.95 -13.58 -4.75
C LEU A 364 -1.18 -13.48 -6.08
N PRO A 365 -1.82 -13.49 -7.26
CA PRO A 365 -1.11 -13.33 -8.54
C PRO A 365 -0.33 -12.02 -8.67
N TYR A 366 -0.74 -10.94 -8.00
CA TYR A 366 -0.04 -9.65 -8.05
C TYR A 366 1.34 -9.66 -7.38
N PHE A 367 1.65 -10.62 -6.53
CA PHE A 367 3.02 -10.82 -6.08
C PHE A 367 3.89 -11.41 -7.19
N GLY A 368 3.29 -12.08 -8.18
CA GLY A 368 4.00 -12.73 -9.27
C GLY A 368 4.82 -13.92 -8.78
N THR A 369 6.04 -14.05 -9.30
CA THR A 369 7.00 -15.09 -8.91
C THR A 369 8.24 -14.48 -8.29
N GLU A 370 8.92 -15.22 -7.42
CA GLU A 370 10.20 -14.79 -6.88
C GLU A 370 11.27 -14.88 -7.96
N ARG A 371 11.94 -13.76 -8.20
CA ARG A 371 13.13 -13.68 -9.05
C ARG A 371 14.36 -13.49 -8.19
N LYS A 372 15.44 -14.14 -8.58
CA LYS A 372 16.76 -13.94 -8.02
C LYS A 372 17.58 -13.09 -8.97
N PHE A 373 18.24 -12.09 -8.46
CA PHE A 373 19.17 -11.25 -9.22
C PHE A 373 20.33 -10.84 -8.33
N LYS A 374 21.45 -10.54 -8.96
CA LYS A 374 22.63 -10.03 -8.27
C LYS A 374 22.51 -8.54 -8.06
N ASP A 375 22.84 -8.08 -6.87
CA ASP A 375 22.83 -6.69 -6.50
C ASP A 375 24.08 -6.39 -5.67
N GLU A 376 24.76 -5.30 -5.97
CA GLU A 376 25.93 -4.87 -5.21
C GLU A 376 25.47 -4.16 -3.94
N ILE A 377 25.81 -4.73 -2.78
CA ILE A 377 25.51 -4.19 -1.46
C ILE A 377 26.83 -3.96 -0.74
N LYS A 378 27.20 -2.71 -0.50
CA LYS A 378 28.42 -2.31 0.22
C LYS A 378 29.70 -2.89 -0.37
N GLY A 379 29.80 -2.92 -1.69
CA GLY A 379 30.96 -3.47 -2.41
C GLY A 379 31.00 -5.00 -2.49
N GLU A 380 29.95 -5.70 -2.01
CA GLU A 380 29.83 -7.14 -2.13
C GLU A 380 28.64 -7.48 -3.04
N GLU A 381 28.87 -8.34 -4.01
CA GLU A 381 27.81 -8.92 -4.83
C GLU A 381 26.97 -9.87 -3.96
N LYS A 382 25.67 -9.59 -3.83
CA LYS A 382 24.71 -10.43 -3.10
C LYS A 382 23.58 -10.86 -4.00
N GLU A 383 23.19 -12.12 -3.91
CA GLU A 383 21.96 -12.58 -4.53
C GLU A 383 20.77 -12.06 -3.75
N ILE A 384 19.90 -11.29 -4.43
CA ILE A 384 18.66 -10.75 -3.89
C ILE A 384 17.50 -11.54 -4.47
N THR A 385 16.61 -11.99 -3.61
CA THR A 385 15.34 -12.58 -4.02
C THR A 385 14.22 -11.55 -3.79
N ARG A 386 13.43 -11.29 -4.82
CA ARG A 386 12.21 -10.43 -4.76
C ARG A 386 11.13 -10.94 -5.68
N THR A 387 9.90 -10.62 -5.37
CA THR A 387 8.77 -10.82 -6.28
C THR A 387 8.91 -9.95 -7.53
N ASP A 388 8.48 -10.45 -8.67
CA ASP A 388 8.66 -9.81 -9.99
C ASP A 388 7.52 -8.84 -10.36
N GLU A 389 6.47 -8.76 -9.51
CA GLU A 389 5.42 -7.75 -9.61
C GLU A 389 5.46 -6.83 -8.38
N VAL A 390 4.58 -7.02 -7.38
CA VAL A 390 4.55 -6.16 -6.19
C VAL A 390 5.17 -6.87 -4.98
N GLN A 391 5.71 -6.10 -4.04
CA GLN A 391 6.29 -6.62 -2.80
C GLN A 391 5.31 -6.53 -1.64
N ILE A 392 4.34 -5.61 -1.72
CA ILE A 392 3.35 -5.36 -0.67
C ILE A 392 1.97 -5.36 -1.30
N ALA A 393 0.97 -5.91 -0.62
CA ALA A 393 -0.43 -5.77 -1.00
C ALA A 393 -1.31 -5.53 0.23
N TYR A 394 -2.39 -4.78 0.08
CA TYR A 394 -3.37 -4.62 1.15
C TYR A 394 -4.11 -5.93 1.44
N HIS A 395 -4.25 -6.27 2.70
CA HIS A 395 -5.11 -7.38 3.11
C HIS A 395 -6.51 -6.85 3.47
N PHE A 396 -7.30 -6.48 2.46
CA PHE A 396 -8.64 -5.93 2.68
C PHE A 396 -9.56 -6.82 3.52
N PRO A 397 -9.61 -8.17 3.36
CA PRO A 397 -10.53 -9.01 4.15
C PRO A 397 -10.25 -9.03 5.66
N TYR A 398 -9.02 -8.77 6.12
CA TYR A 398 -8.75 -8.72 7.56
C TYR A 398 -9.48 -7.55 8.23
N MET A 399 -9.58 -6.42 7.57
CA MET A 399 -10.23 -5.25 8.16
C MET A 399 -11.69 -5.55 8.59
N PRO A 400 -12.63 -5.95 7.72
CA PRO A 400 -13.99 -6.25 8.15
C PRO A 400 -14.10 -7.47 9.07
N ALA A 401 -13.18 -8.44 8.97
CA ALA A 401 -13.14 -9.58 9.87
C ALA A 401 -12.73 -9.18 11.30
N ILE A 402 -11.76 -8.27 11.45
CA ILE A 402 -11.39 -7.68 12.74
C ILE A 402 -12.58 -6.88 13.29
N TRP A 403 -13.22 -6.03 12.49
CA TRP A 403 -14.39 -5.26 12.93
C TRP A 403 -15.55 -6.15 13.35
N ALA A 404 -15.85 -7.24 12.62
CA ALA A 404 -16.86 -8.21 13.06
C ALA A 404 -16.50 -8.81 14.43
N SER A 405 -15.22 -9.17 14.63
CA SER A 405 -14.76 -9.69 15.94
C SER A 405 -14.85 -8.65 17.05
N LEU A 406 -14.57 -7.37 16.78
CA LEU A 406 -14.66 -6.28 17.75
C LEU A 406 -16.12 -5.93 18.12
N VAL A 407 -17.03 -5.99 17.16
CA VAL A 407 -18.46 -5.69 17.35
C VAL A 407 -19.16 -6.79 18.15
N THR A 408 -18.81 -8.05 17.89
CA THR A 408 -19.47 -9.23 18.50
C THR A 408 -18.75 -9.80 19.72
N ALA A 409 -17.54 -9.34 20.01
CA ALA A 409 -16.62 -9.99 20.93
C ALA A 409 -16.38 -11.48 20.58
N ASP A 410 -16.27 -11.81 19.28
CA ASP A 410 -16.08 -13.18 18.80
C ASP A 410 -14.91 -13.27 17.82
N ASN A 411 -13.84 -13.93 18.22
CA ASN A 411 -12.61 -14.09 17.44
C ASN A 411 -12.79 -14.99 16.19
N SER A 412 -13.88 -15.75 16.09
CA SER A 412 -14.12 -16.69 15.00
C SER A 412 -14.21 -16.02 13.62
N TYR A 413 -14.68 -14.76 13.56
CA TYR A 413 -14.74 -14.00 12.31
C TYR A 413 -13.35 -13.76 11.72
N PHE A 414 -12.38 -13.39 12.55
CA PHE A 414 -11.00 -13.21 12.11
C PHE A 414 -10.38 -14.54 11.65
N TRP A 415 -10.53 -15.61 12.45
CA TRP A 415 -9.95 -16.91 12.12
C TRP A 415 -10.52 -17.49 10.83
N LYS A 416 -11.79 -17.22 10.53
CA LYS A 416 -12.40 -17.60 9.25
C LYS A 416 -11.71 -16.89 8.06
N ALA A 417 -11.43 -15.59 8.17
CA ALA A 417 -10.71 -14.85 7.14
C ALA A 417 -9.26 -15.30 7.03
N TYR A 418 -8.58 -15.54 8.16
CA TYR A 418 -7.21 -16.04 8.20
C TYR A 418 -7.06 -17.39 7.47
N LYS A 419 -7.95 -18.33 7.72
CA LYS A 419 -7.94 -19.66 7.06
C LYS A 419 -8.17 -19.60 5.54
N GLN A 420 -8.72 -18.52 5.04
CA GLN A 420 -8.91 -18.25 3.61
C GLN A 420 -7.75 -17.47 2.98
N THR A 421 -6.79 -17.02 3.80
CA THR A 421 -5.63 -16.28 3.33
C THR A 421 -4.57 -17.25 2.83
N PRO A 422 -4.17 -17.19 1.55
CA PRO A 422 -3.11 -18.05 1.02
C PRO A 422 -1.75 -17.67 1.61
N GLN A 423 -0.82 -18.61 1.55
CA GLN A 423 0.59 -18.30 1.76
C GLN A 423 1.07 -17.40 0.62
N ILE A 424 1.84 -16.38 0.97
CA ILE A 424 2.47 -15.47 0.02
C ILE A 424 3.96 -15.80 -0.09
N PRO A 425 4.66 -15.38 -1.16
CA PRO A 425 6.10 -15.51 -1.29
C PRO A 425 6.81 -14.96 -0.05
N GLU A 426 7.94 -15.57 0.32
CA GLU A 426 8.68 -15.15 1.52
C GLU A 426 9.12 -13.69 1.45
N THR A 427 9.43 -13.20 0.26
CA THR A 427 9.83 -11.81 0.02
C THR A 427 8.65 -10.85 -0.10
N ALA A 428 7.40 -11.32 0.03
CA ALA A 428 6.20 -10.48 0.03
C ALA A 428 5.74 -10.12 1.44
N SER A 429 4.85 -9.12 1.55
CA SER A 429 4.21 -8.77 2.81
C SER A 429 2.79 -8.24 2.59
N TRP A 430 1.90 -8.57 3.51
CA TRP A 430 0.61 -7.91 3.62
C TRP A 430 0.75 -6.54 4.31
N ALA A 431 0.05 -5.52 3.82
CA ALA A 431 -0.22 -4.30 4.56
C ALA A 431 -1.58 -4.44 5.24
N ILE A 432 -1.61 -4.26 6.54
CA ILE A 432 -2.79 -4.46 7.39
C ILE A 432 -3.22 -3.16 8.05
N PHE A 433 -4.51 -3.00 8.27
CA PHE A 433 -5.08 -1.77 8.79
C PHE A 433 -6.44 -2.02 9.47
N LEU A 434 -6.77 -1.20 10.45
CA LEU A 434 -8.13 -1.14 11.01
C LEU A 434 -9.03 -0.22 10.17
N ARG A 435 -8.44 0.84 9.61
CA ARG A 435 -9.03 1.74 8.65
C ARG A 435 -7.95 2.53 7.90
N VAL A 436 -8.36 3.14 6.79
CA VAL A 436 -7.56 4.05 5.97
C VAL A 436 -8.36 5.34 5.68
N HIS A 437 -7.96 6.13 4.70
CA HIS A 437 -8.61 7.40 4.34
C HIS A 437 -10.03 7.24 3.76
N ASP A 438 -10.38 6.05 3.26
CA ASP A 438 -11.68 5.71 2.71
C ASP A 438 -12.66 5.19 3.77
N GLU A 439 -13.79 4.71 3.33
CA GLU A 439 -14.73 3.97 4.18
C GLU A 439 -14.19 2.60 4.60
N LEU A 440 -14.77 2.01 5.60
CA LEU A 440 -14.64 0.59 5.86
C LEU A 440 -15.43 -0.16 4.78
N THR A 441 -14.76 -0.67 3.76
CA THR A 441 -15.42 -1.48 2.73
C THR A 441 -15.82 -2.84 3.31
N LEU A 442 -17.10 -3.18 3.17
CA LEU A 442 -17.68 -4.42 3.67
C LEU A 442 -17.95 -5.43 2.55
N GLU A 443 -17.39 -5.22 1.37
CA GLU A 443 -17.57 -6.10 0.21
C GLU A 443 -16.90 -7.46 0.40
N MET A 444 -15.86 -7.54 1.24
CA MET A 444 -15.02 -8.73 1.42
C MET A 444 -15.60 -9.76 2.42
N VAL A 445 -16.77 -9.52 2.97
CA VAL A 445 -17.48 -10.43 3.86
C VAL A 445 -18.86 -10.81 3.30
N ASN A 446 -19.40 -11.93 3.77
CA ASN A 446 -20.74 -12.33 3.35
C ASN A 446 -21.82 -11.35 3.87
N GLN A 447 -23.01 -11.40 3.29
CA GLN A 447 -24.12 -10.49 3.58
C GLN A 447 -24.43 -10.41 5.08
N LYS A 448 -24.56 -11.56 5.76
CA LYS A 448 -24.89 -11.61 7.19
C LYS A 448 -23.82 -10.87 8.05
N THR A 449 -22.56 -11.08 7.77
CA THR A 449 -21.45 -10.38 8.48
C THR A 449 -21.43 -8.90 8.13
N ARG A 450 -21.73 -8.55 6.87
CA ARG A 450 -21.84 -7.16 6.42
C ARG A 450 -22.93 -6.41 7.17
N GLU A 451 -24.14 -6.97 7.23
CA GLU A 451 -25.27 -6.39 7.96
C GLU A 451 -24.94 -6.20 9.43
N LEU A 452 -24.36 -7.21 10.08
CA LEU A 452 -23.95 -7.14 11.48
C LEU A 452 -22.98 -5.98 11.76
N ILE A 453 -21.94 -5.80 10.92
CA ILE A 453 -21.00 -4.67 11.09
C ILE A 453 -21.69 -3.34 10.77
N PHE A 454 -22.49 -3.31 9.71
CA PHE A 454 -23.17 -2.10 9.27
C PHE A 454 -24.16 -1.59 10.30
N ASP A 455 -24.97 -2.47 10.89
CA ASP A 455 -26.00 -2.10 11.88
C ASP A 455 -25.39 -1.52 13.16
N ASP A 456 -24.21 -2.00 13.58
CA ASP A 456 -23.50 -1.44 14.76
C ASP A 456 -22.76 -0.13 14.43
N LEU A 457 -22.05 -0.07 13.28
CA LEU A 457 -21.13 1.03 13.00
C LEU A 457 -21.77 2.22 12.27
N ALA A 458 -22.77 2.01 11.42
CA ALA A 458 -23.36 3.09 10.63
C ALA A 458 -24.03 4.17 11.50
N PRO A 459 -24.72 3.85 12.63
CA PRO A 459 -25.21 4.86 13.57
C PRO A 459 -24.12 5.71 14.24
N LYS A 460 -22.90 5.16 14.36
CA LYS A 460 -21.73 5.82 14.95
C LYS A 460 -20.91 6.62 13.94
N GLY A 461 -21.24 6.50 12.65
CA GLY A 461 -20.56 7.14 11.52
C GLY A 461 -21.54 7.58 10.44
N ALA A 462 -21.31 7.13 9.21
CA ALA A 462 -22.24 7.35 8.11
C ALA A 462 -22.20 6.17 7.11
N ALA A 463 -23.36 5.85 6.53
CA ALA A 463 -23.48 4.84 5.51
C ALA A 463 -22.72 5.25 4.23
N PHE A 464 -22.13 4.28 3.55
CA PHE A 464 -21.50 4.43 2.25
C PHE A 464 -22.04 3.37 1.27
N ARG A 465 -22.27 3.77 0.01
CA ARG A 465 -22.73 2.88 -1.09
C ARG A 465 -23.88 1.93 -0.68
N LYS A 466 -24.91 2.49 -0.06
CA LYS A 466 -26.14 1.74 0.32
C LYS A 466 -25.85 0.46 1.13
N GLY A 467 -24.91 0.53 2.08
CA GLY A 467 -24.61 -0.56 3.01
C GLY A 467 -23.40 -1.42 2.62
N PHE A 468 -22.69 -1.10 1.54
CA PHE A 468 -21.44 -1.77 1.19
C PHE A 468 -20.22 -1.21 1.92
N GLY A 469 -20.39 -0.14 2.68
CA GLY A 469 -19.35 0.46 3.49
C GLY A 469 -19.90 1.36 4.59
N VAL A 470 -19.03 1.70 5.55
CA VAL A 470 -19.31 2.65 6.64
C VAL A 470 -18.13 3.61 6.75
N SER A 471 -18.44 4.91 6.75
CA SER A 471 -17.46 5.96 6.99
C SER A 471 -17.49 6.41 8.43
N GLY A 472 -16.32 6.68 9.04
CA GLY A 472 -16.23 7.17 10.41
C GLY A 472 -14.84 7.00 11.00
N ARG A 473 -14.59 7.60 12.15
CA ARG A 473 -13.36 7.45 12.93
C ARG A 473 -13.44 6.23 13.85
N MET A 474 -12.31 5.59 14.06
CA MET A 474 -12.18 4.42 14.92
C MET A 474 -12.66 4.69 16.34
N ALA A 475 -12.39 5.88 16.89
CA ALA A 475 -12.86 6.30 18.21
C ALA A 475 -14.37 6.19 18.35
N ASN A 476 -15.14 6.73 17.38
CA ASN A 476 -16.60 6.64 17.39
C ASN A 476 -17.09 5.19 17.29
N PHE A 477 -16.48 4.39 16.43
CA PHE A 477 -16.83 2.97 16.26
C PHE A 477 -16.58 2.13 17.51
N LEU A 478 -15.60 2.53 18.33
CA LEU A 478 -15.22 1.88 19.59
C LEU A 478 -15.74 2.64 20.83
N ASP A 479 -16.86 3.39 20.67
CA ASP A 479 -17.61 4.07 21.74
C ASP A 479 -16.75 5.07 22.54
N ASN A 480 -15.72 5.64 21.93
CA ASN A 480 -14.74 6.54 22.54
C ASN A 480 -14.09 5.94 23.81
N ASN A 481 -13.96 4.62 23.85
CA ASN A 481 -13.34 3.92 24.98
C ASN A 481 -11.83 3.73 24.70
N PRO A 482 -10.92 4.37 25.48
CA PRO A 482 -9.48 4.32 25.22
C PRO A 482 -8.90 2.91 25.36
N ASP A 483 -9.43 2.07 26.25
CA ASP A 483 -8.95 0.70 26.44
C ASP A 483 -9.36 -0.18 25.26
N ARG A 484 -10.60 -0.02 24.76
CA ARG A 484 -11.09 -0.70 23.55
C ARG A 484 -10.30 -0.31 22.31
N ILE A 485 -9.95 0.98 22.15
CA ILE A 485 -9.07 1.48 21.09
C ILE A 485 -7.67 0.87 21.25
N GLY A 486 -7.12 0.89 22.45
CA GLY A 486 -5.81 0.30 22.75
C GLY A 486 -5.74 -1.19 22.44
N MET A 487 -6.80 -1.94 22.74
CA MET A 487 -6.90 -3.38 22.42
C MET A 487 -6.99 -3.60 20.89
N ALA A 488 -7.76 -2.79 20.15
CA ALA A 488 -7.80 -2.88 18.70
C ALA A 488 -6.42 -2.59 18.08
N PHE A 489 -5.68 -1.61 18.58
CA PHE A 489 -4.29 -1.38 18.17
C PHE A 489 -3.34 -2.51 18.59
N SER A 490 -3.57 -3.18 19.73
CA SER A 490 -2.80 -4.37 20.11
C SER A 490 -2.92 -5.46 19.05
N ILE A 491 -4.13 -5.69 18.54
CA ILE A 491 -4.36 -6.62 17.43
C ILE A 491 -3.58 -6.16 16.19
N LEU A 492 -3.76 -4.91 15.74
CA LEU A 492 -3.08 -4.39 14.56
C LEU A 492 -1.55 -4.52 14.65
N MET A 493 -0.97 -4.17 15.80
CA MET A 493 0.49 -4.11 15.97
C MET A 493 1.14 -5.49 16.18
N SER A 494 0.37 -6.53 16.50
CA SER A 494 0.91 -7.88 16.73
C SER A 494 0.58 -8.90 15.63
N LEU A 495 -0.38 -8.60 14.74
CA LEU A 495 -0.64 -9.44 13.56
C LEU A 495 0.55 -9.41 12.57
N PRO A 496 0.70 -10.48 11.74
CA PRO A 496 1.70 -10.50 10.68
C PRO A 496 1.36 -9.49 9.59
N GLY A 497 2.39 -8.80 9.09
CA GLY A 497 2.26 -7.78 8.05
C GLY A 497 2.71 -6.40 8.52
N ILE A 498 2.58 -5.41 7.64
CA ILE A 498 2.99 -4.02 7.85
C ILE A 498 1.77 -3.23 8.33
N PRO A 499 1.72 -2.77 9.59
CA PRO A 499 0.58 -2.01 10.09
C PRO A 499 0.55 -0.60 9.52
N ILE A 500 -0.67 -0.13 9.20
CA ILE A 500 -0.93 1.24 8.75
C ILE A 500 -1.81 1.93 9.80
N ILE A 501 -1.36 3.09 10.26
CA ILE A 501 -2.08 3.99 11.16
C ILE A 501 -2.58 5.17 10.33
N TYR A 502 -3.86 5.50 10.46
CA TYR A 502 -4.44 6.70 9.85
C TYR A 502 -4.41 7.86 10.85
N TYR A 503 -3.96 9.03 10.40
CA TYR A 503 -3.69 10.19 11.27
C TYR A 503 -4.87 10.53 12.20
N GLY A 504 -4.53 10.74 13.47
CA GLY A 504 -5.48 11.06 14.53
C GLY A 504 -6.12 9.84 15.20
N ASP A 505 -6.09 8.65 14.60
CA ASP A 505 -6.63 7.45 15.25
C ASP A 505 -5.78 7.07 16.48
N GLU A 506 -4.47 7.32 16.44
CA GLU A 506 -3.52 7.10 17.54
C GLU A 506 -3.71 8.04 18.75
N ILE A 507 -4.53 9.06 18.59
CA ILE A 507 -4.96 9.97 19.67
C ILE A 507 -6.47 9.94 19.90
N GLY A 508 -7.18 9.01 19.26
CA GLY A 508 -8.62 8.82 19.44
C GLY A 508 -9.49 9.97 18.90
N ILE A 509 -9.12 10.56 17.75
CA ILE A 509 -9.91 11.63 17.12
C ILE A 509 -11.28 11.12 16.69
N GLN A 510 -12.30 11.95 16.89
CA GLN A 510 -13.68 11.68 16.54
C GLN A 510 -14.07 12.21 15.15
N ASN A 511 -15.25 11.81 14.66
CA ASN A 511 -15.84 12.25 13.42
C ASN A 511 -15.96 13.78 13.32
N ASN A 512 -15.64 14.32 12.15
CA ASN A 512 -15.77 15.75 11.87
C ASN A 512 -16.89 16.03 10.85
N PHE A 513 -18.14 16.08 11.31
CA PHE A 513 -19.30 16.38 10.46
C PHE A 513 -19.28 17.80 9.90
N THR A 514 -18.62 18.75 10.59
CA THR A 514 -18.45 20.12 10.09
C THR A 514 -17.59 20.13 8.84
N ASN A 515 -16.48 19.37 8.84
CA ASN A 515 -15.64 19.19 7.65
C ASN A 515 -16.46 18.65 6.47
N ALA A 516 -17.25 17.61 6.70
CA ALA A 516 -18.06 16.99 5.64
C ALA A 516 -19.07 17.99 5.02
N LYS A 517 -19.71 18.81 5.85
CA LYS A 517 -20.63 19.87 5.38
C LYS A 517 -19.89 20.95 4.59
N ASN A 518 -18.72 21.38 5.04
CA ASN A 518 -17.91 22.39 4.35
C ASN A 518 -17.39 21.87 3.02
N SER A 519 -16.90 20.63 2.96
CA SER A 519 -16.46 19.98 1.74
C SER A 519 -17.59 19.85 0.72
N ALA A 520 -18.79 19.48 1.17
CA ALA A 520 -19.97 19.42 0.31
C ALA A 520 -20.32 20.80 -0.30
N LYS A 521 -20.28 21.86 0.49
CA LYS A 521 -20.51 23.24 0.00
C LYS A 521 -19.45 23.68 -1.01
N LEU A 522 -18.18 23.32 -0.78
CA LEU A 522 -17.10 23.65 -1.71
C LEU A 522 -17.29 22.95 -3.06
N ARG A 523 -17.68 21.68 -3.08
CA ARG A 523 -18.02 20.95 -4.31
C ARG A 523 -19.21 21.60 -5.01
N GLU A 524 -20.29 21.91 -4.28
CA GLU A 524 -21.46 22.61 -4.83
C GLU A 524 -21.08 23.93 -5.50
N ASN A 525 -20.24 24.74 -4.87
CA ASN A 525 -19.81 26.03 -5.40
C ASN A 525 -18.94 25.88 -6.66
N LYS A 526 -17.98 24.93 -6.65
CA LYS A 526 -17.16 24.62 -7.83
C LYS A 526 -18.02 24.25 -9.05
N GLN A 527 -19.07 23.48 -8.82
CA GLN A 527 -19.99 23.07 -9.88
C GLN A 527 -20.80 24.22 -10.46
N LYS A 528 -21.26 25.14 -9.61
CA LYS A 528 -22.00 26.33 -10.08
C LYS A 528 -21.14 27.25 -10.93
N THR A 529 -19.82 27.26 -10.68
CA THR A 529 -18.86 28.14 -11.38
C THR A 529 -18.24 27.50 -12.62
N ASN A 530 -18.17 26.17 -12.68
CA ASN A 530 -17.50 25.45 -13.77
C ASN A 530 -18.48 25.17 -14.93
N LYS A 531 -18.44 26.03 -15.98
CA LYS A 531 -19.32 25.92 -17.17
C LYS A 531 -19.10 24.64 -17.97
N SER A 532 -17.93 24.01 -17.91
CA SER A 532 -17.63 22.77 -18.62
C SER A 532 -18.29 21.53 -18.00
N VAL A 533 -18.59 21.59 -16.71
CA VAL A 533 -19.24 20.49 -15.98
C VAL A 533 -20.77 20.51 -16.17
N LYS A 534 -21.35 21.65 -16.56
CA LYS A 534 -22.80 21.82 -16.72
C LYS A 534 -23.47 20.90 -17.74
N ASN A 535 -22.71 20.28 -18.63
CA ASN A 535 -23.33 19.68 -19.82
C ASN A 535 -23.49 18.15 -19.81
N ASN A 536 -22.93 17.36 -18.85
CA ASN A 536 -23.08 15.90 -18.97
C ASN A 536 -22.79 15.04 -17.72
N VAL A 537 -22.63 15.60 -16.53
CA VAL A 537 -22.41 14.75 -15.35
C VAL A 537 -23.55 15.03 -14.37
N SER A 538 -24.42 14.05 -14.17
CA SER A 538 -25.31 14.06 -13.03
C SER A 538 -24.41 14.02 -11.79
N MET A 539 -24.52 15.09 -11.02
CA MET A 539 -23.53 15.53 -10.09
C MET A 539 -23.30 14.52 -8.97
N LEU A 540 -22.06 14.36 -8.62
CA LEU A 540 -21.60 13.90 -7.32
C LEU A 540 -22.61 14.26 -6.25
N SER A 541 -23.06 13.31 -5.46
CA SER A 541 -23.69 13.66 -4.19
C SER A 541 -22.73 14.65 -3.56
N TYR A 542 -23.15 15.90 -3.37
CA TYR A 542 -22.33 16.96 -2.77
C TYR A 542 -21.72 16.52 -1.44
N PHE A 543 -22.37 15.58 -0.80
CA PHE A 543 -21.95 14.96 0.45
C PHE A 543 -21.26 13.61 0.21
N ASP A 544 -19.94 13.59 0.39
CA ASP A 544 -19.19 12.35 0.52
C ASP A 544 -19.06 12.00 2.00
N SER A 545 -19.64 10.88 2.41
CA SER A 545 -19.60 10.45 3.82
C SER A 545 -18.18 10.25 4.36
N ARG A 546 -17.19 10.00 3.49
CA ARG A 546 -15.78 9.83 3.87
C ARG A 546 -15.15 11.11 4.43
N ASP A 547 -15.70 12.27 4.10
CA ASP A 547 -15.19 13.56 4.61
C ASP A 547 -15.34 13.72 6.13
N ILE A 548 -16.22 12.94 6.78
CA ILE A 548 -16.33 12.94 8.26
C ILE A 548 -15.03 12.47 8.94
N ASN A 549 -14.21 11.69 8.24
CA ASN A 549 -12.94 11.18 8.75
C ASN A 549 -11.69 11.83 8.11
N ARG A 550 -11.86 12.73 7.15
CA ARG A 550 -10.76 13.38 6.42
C ARG A 550 -10.46 14.80 6.89
N GLY A 551 -11.10 15.26 7.96
CA GLY A 551 -11.00 16.64 8.43
C GLY A 551 -9.63 17.01 9.02
N PRO A 552 -9.34 18.34 9.11
CA PRO A 552 -8.12 18.85 9.70
C PRO A 552 -8.05 18.55 11.20
N ILE A 553 -6.83 18.28 11.68
CA ILE A 553 -6.49 18.11 13.11
C ILE A 553 -5.40 19.11 13.43
N THR A 554 -5.62 19.90 14.49
CA THR A 554 -4.67 20.97 14.84
C THR A 554 -3.40 20.43 15.51
N GLN A 555 -2.26 21.10 15.32
CA GLN A 555 -1.00 20.81 16.01
C GLN A 555 -1.23 20.77 17.52
N LYS A 556 -1.98 21.75 18.05
CA LYS A 556 -2.32 21.79 19.48
C LYS A 556 -3.03 20.51 19.95
N THR A 557 -3.89 19.88 19.14
CA THR A 557 -4.57 18.63 19.51
C THR A 557 -3.56 17.50 19.70
N PHE A 558 -2.55 17.41 18.85
CA PHE A 558 -1.47 16.41 18.99
C PHE A 558 -0.60 16.73 20.22
N GLU A 559 -0.23 17.99 20.43
CA GLU A 559 0.54 18.43 21.59
C GLU A 559 -0.20 18.15 22.92
N ASP A 560 -1.51 18.42 22.96
CA ASP A 560 -2.35 18.15 24.13
C ASP A 560 -2.41 16.64 24.43
N ALA A 561 -2.49 15.78 23.39
CA ALA A 561 -2.45 14.34 23.56
C ALA A 561 -1.13 13.83 24.13
N VAL A 562 -0.02 14.46 23.76
CA VAL A 562 1.32 14.11 24.30
C VAL A 562 1.49 14.64 25.73
N ASN A 563 1.12 15.89 26.00
CA ASN A 563 1.52 16.63 27.19
C ASN A 563 0.50 16.51 28.34
N HIS A 564 -0.79 16.40 28.08
CA HIS A 564 -1.82 16.37 29.13
C HIS A 564 -2.07 14.94 29.61
N LYS A 565 -1.20 14.48 30.49
CA LYS A 565 -1.21 13.10 31.04
C LYS A 565 -2.57 12.71 31.66
N GLY A 566 -2.98 11.48 31.38
CA GLY A 566 -4.21 10.88 31.92
C GLY A 566 -5.51 11.29 31.24
N THR A 567 -5.48 12.23 30.30
CA THR A 567 -6.65 12.56 29.45
C THR A 567 -7.00 11.40 28.51
N TYR A 568 -8.20 11.42 27.94
CA TYR A 568 -8.62 10.42 26.95
C TYR A 568 -7.62 10.28 25.80
N ASN A 569 -7.26 11.40 25.15
CA ASN A 569 -6.34 11.39 24.01
C ASN A 569 -4.94 10.88 24.42
N ASN A 570 -4.46 11.30 25.61
CA ASN A 570 -3.16 10.85 26.11
C ASN A 570 -3.14 9.34 26.39
N LYS A 571 -4.19 8.76 26.99
CA LYS A 571 -4.28 7.32 27.20
C LYS A 571 -4.18 6.54 25.91
N VAL A 572 -4.89 6.95 24.87
CA VAL A 572 -4.82 6.33 23.54
C VAL A 572 -3.41 6.48 22.96
N TYR A 573 -2.84 7.69 22.97
CA TYR A 573 -1.50 7.97 22.47
C TYR A 573 -0.42 7.12 23.12
N GLU A 574 -0.35 7.11 24.44
CA GLU A 574 0.66 6.37 25.20
C GLU A 574 0.54 4.85 24.94
N ARG A 575 -0.68 4.34 24.81
CA ARG A 575 -0.90 2.92 24.49
C ARG A 575 -0.43 2.58 23.09
N VAL A 576 -0.75 3.38 22.08
CA VAL A 576 -0.30 3.16 20.69
C VAL A 576 1.21 3.28 20.60
N LYS A 577 1.81 4.32 21.19
CA LYS A 577 3.26 4.53 21.26
C LYS A 577 3.98 3.32 21.89
N GLN A 578 3.44 2.79 22.98
CA GLN A 578 3.99 1.60 23.66
C GLN A 578 3.93 0.36 22.76
N LEU A 579 2.82 0.13 22.07
CA LEU A 579 2.66 -0.99 21.13
C LEU A 579 3.66 -0.91 19.97
N ILE A 580 3.84 0.26 19.38
CA ILE A 580 4.84 0.49 18.33
C ILE A 580 6.25 0.24 18.85
N LYS A 581 6.58 0.76 20.05
CA LYS A 581 7.88 0.56 20.68
C LYS A 581 8.20 -0.92 20.85
N VAL A 582 7.26 -1.69 21.42
CA VAL A 582 7.45 -3.14 21.66
C VAL A 582 7.57 -3.89 20.33
N ARG A 583 6.71 -3.58 19.33
CA ARG A 583 6.82 -4.16 18.00
C ARG A 583 8.21 -3.94 17.39
N LYS A 584 8.78 -2.74 17.52
CA LYS A 584 10.12 -2.42 16.98
C LYS A 584 11.23 -3.12 17.76
N GLN A 585 11.08 -3.24 19.07
CA GLN A 585 12.08 -3.86 19.95
C GLN A 585 12.18 -5.37 19.76
N TYR A 586 11.06 -6.06 19.46
CA TYR A 586 11.01 -7.51 19.38
C TYR A 586 10.76 -8.00 17.95
N PRO A 587 11.82 -8.46 17.24
CA PRO A 587 11.70 -8.97 15.86
C PRO A 587 10.67 -10.09 15.69
N VAL A 588 10.47 -10.92 16.72
CA VAL A 588 9.46 -11.98 16.74
C VAL A 588 8.05 -11.46 16.44
N ILE A 589 7.71 -10.23 16.85
CA ILE A 589 6.40 -9.61 16.55
C ILE A 589 6.29 -9.23 15.07
N ARG A 590 7.38 -8.76 14.46
CA ARG A 590 7.38 -8.31 13.06
C ARG A 590 7.52 -9.47 12.07
N ARG A 591 8.45 -10.38 12.34
CA ARG A 591 8.94 -11.40 11.41
C ARG A 591 8.66 -12.82 11.82
N GLY A 592 8.24 -13.06 13.07
CA GLY A 592 7.93 -14.39 13.58
C GLY A 592 6.78 -15.06 12.83
N SER A 593 6.74 -16.37 12.87
CA SER A 593 5.60 -17.16 12.43
C SER A 593 4.33 -16.75 13.21
N PHE A 594 3.18 -17.15 12.71
CA PHE A 594 1.89 -16.82 13.30
C PHE A 594 1.00 -18.07 13.35
N ALA A 595 0.49 -18.38 14.54
CA ALA A 595 -0.41 -19.50 14.70
C ALA A 595 -1.53 -19.18 15.69
N GLU A 596 -2.75 -19.62 15.33
CA GLU A 596 -3.94 -19.57 16.19
C GLU A 596 -3.69 -20.35 17.49
N LEU A 597 -4.03 -19.77 18.61
CA LEU A 597 -4.22 -20.50 19.87
C LEU A 597 -5.71 -20.67 20.12
N LYS A 598 -6.15 -21.93 20.31
CA LYS A 598 -7.54 -22.21 20.67
C LYS A 598 -7.84 -21.66 22.05
N THR A 599 -9.05 -21.17 22.26
CA THR A 599 -9.52 -20.58 23.51
C THR A 599 -10.80 -21.24 23.96
N LYS A 600 -11.10 -21.16 25.25
CA LYS A 600 -12.37 -21.69 25.84
C LYS A 600 -13.53 -20.71 25.67
N SER A 601 -13.28 -19.50 25.21
CA SER A 601 -14.26 -18.42 25.15
C SER A 601 -14.04 -17.62 23.86
N PRO A 602 -15.09 -17.28 23.10
CA PRO A 602 -14.98 -16.56 21.83
C PRO A 602 -14.44 -15.14 22.00
N GLU A 603 -14.64 -14.50 23.16
CA GLU A 603 -14.13 -13.15 23.45
C GLU A 603 -12.61 -13.12 23.71
N VAL A 604 -11.94 -14.26 23.83
CA VAL A 604 -10.48 -14.34 23.96
C VAL A 604 -9.85 -14.49 22.60
N PHE A 605 -9.24 -13.43 22.09
CA PHE A 605 -8.51 -13.48 20.81
C PHE A 605 -7.01 -13.70 21.06
N ALA A 606 -6.54 -14.93 20.82
CA ALA A 606 -5.18 -15.33 21.18
C ALA A 606 -4.44 -16.06 20.05
N TYR A 607 -3.14 -15.79 19.96
CA TYR A 607 -2.21 -16.38 19.00
C TYR A 607 -0.77 -16.33 19.50
N VAL A 608 0.09 -17.09 18.84
CA VAL A 608 1.53 -17.08 19.08
C VAL A 608 2.29 -16.48 17.91
N ARG A 609 3.29 -15.68 18.23
CA ARG A 609 4.36 -15.26 17.33
C ARG A 609 5.64 -15.96 17.76
N ALA A 610 6.35 -16.58 16.81
CA ALA A 610 7.56 -17.34 17.13
C ALA A 610 8.65 -17.19 16.06
N THR A 611 9.89 -17.13 16.54
CA THR A 611 11.11 -17.35 15.79
C THR A 611 11.85 -18.53 16.43
N ASP A 612 13.01 -18.90 15.93
CA ASP A 612 13.84 -19.94 16.53
C ASP A 612 14.31 -19.55 17.95
N GLU A 613 14.48 -18.24 18.22
CA GLU A 613 15.03 -17.72 19.47
C GLU A 613 13.95 -17.28 20.48
N ASP A 614 12.84 -16.72 19.98
CA ASP A 614 11.83 -16.06 20.80
C ASP A 614 10.41 -16.53 20.48
N ARG A 615 9.59 -16.59 21.53
CA ARG A 615 8.15 -16.88 21.41
C ARG A 615 7.35 -15.90 22.26
N VAL A 616 6.31 -15.29 21.66
CA VAL A 616 5.39 -14.37 22.33
C VAL A 616 3.96 -14.83 22.15
N VAL A 617 3.25 -14.99 23.24
CA VAL A 617 1.80 -15.27 23.25
C VAL A 617 1.07 -13.95 23.41
N VAL A 618 0.24 -13.62 22.40
CA VAL A 618 -0.63 -12.44 22.41
C VAL A 618 -2.02 -12.89 22.82
N ILE A 619 -2.61 -12.22 23.81
CA ILE A 619 -3.96 -12.52 24.31
C ILE A 619 -4.71 -11.19 24.45
N ASN A 620 -5.83 -11.05 23.75
CA ASN A 620 -6.68 -9.87 23.82
C ASN A 620 -8.07 -10.28 24.33
N ASN A 621 -8.64 -9.47 25.23
CA ASN A 621 -10.02 -9.58 25.67
C ASN A 621 -10.90 -8.65 24.82
N LEU A 622 -11.72 -9.20 23.94
CA LEU A 622 -12.63 -8.44 23.08
C LEU A 622 -13.85 -7.86 23.80
N SER A 623 -14.10 -8.29 25.05
CA SER A 623 -15.32 -7.97 25.80
C SER A 623 -15.13 -6.83 26.80
N ASP A 624 -16.24 -6.24 27.23
CA ASP A 624 -16.36 -5.22 28.28
C ASP A 624 -16.31 -5.80 29.72
N LYS A 625 -15.97 -7.09 29.85
CA LYS A 625 -15.97 -7.81 31.14
C LYS A 625 -14.57 -8.23 31.53
N LYS A 626 -14.35 -8.33 32.84
CA LYS A 626 -13.20 -9.05 33.38
C LYS A 626 -13.37 -10.54 33.13
N ILE A 627 -12.39 -11.16 32.52
CA ILE A 627 -12.44 -12.58 32.15
C ILE A 627 -11.23 -13.37 32.68
N LYS A 628 -11.42 -14.66 32.73
CA LYS A 628 -10.36 -15.63 32.92
C LYS A 628 -10.05 -16.26 31.55
N ALA A 629 -9.08 -15.70 30.89
CA ALA A 629 -8.67 -16.16 29.56
C ALA A 629 -7.88 -17.46 29.67
N THR A 630 -8.34 -18.51 29.00
CA THR A 630 -7.63 -19.80 28.88
C THR A 630 -7.30 -20.06 27.42
N VAL A 631 -6.01 -20.18 27.11
CA VAL A 631 -5.47 -20.54 25.79
C VAL A 631 -4.90 -21.95 25.83
N ILE A 632 -5.04 -22.68 24.73
CA ILE A 632 -4.69 -24.09 24.60
C ILE A 632 -3.58 -24.26 23.57
N PHE A 633 -2.47 -24.88 23.98
CA PHE A 633 -1.34 -25.21 23.11
C PHE A 633 -1.50 -26.58 22.49
N VAL A 634 -1.03 -26.75 21.26
CA VAL A 634 -1.08 -28.04 20.56
C VAL A 634 -0.05 -29.01 21.14
N ASP A 635 1.14 -28.53 21.45
CA ASP A 635 2.25 -29.29 22.03
C ASP A 635 2.37 -29.08 23.55
N ASP A 636 3.16 -29.93 24.20
CA ASP A 636 3.45 -29.80 25.63
C ASP A 636 4.59 -28.78 25.85
N THR A 637 4.36 -27.54 25.40
CA THR A 637 5.33 -26.44 25.46
C THR A 637 5.89 -26.19 26.86
N PHE A 638 5.13 -26.54 27.91
CA PHE A 638 5.48 -26.22 29.31
C PHE A 638 5.90 -27.43 30.16
N GLY A 639 5.80 -28.65 29.63
CA GLY A 639 6.00 -29.86 30.43
C GLY A 639 4.94 -29.99 31.54
N LYS A 640 5.11 -30.99 32.42
CA LYS A 640 4.26 -31.18 33.64
C LYS A 640 4.64 -30.19 34.74
N LYS A 641 4.58 -28.88 34.50
CA LYS A 641 4.87 -27.86 35.50
C LYS A 641 3.58 -27.39 36.17
N GLY A 642 3.43 -27.65 37.44
CA GLY A 642 2.29 -27.20 38.23
C GLY A 642 2.39 -25.76 38.67
N LYS A 643 1.22 -25.19 38.97
CA LYS A 643 0.88 -23.98 39.74
C LYS A 643 1.81 -22.75 39.65
N GLY A 644 1.41 -21.79 38.80
CA GLY A 644 1.87 -20.41 38.87
C GLY A 644 3.25 -20.16 38.29
N ILE A 645 3.33 -20.17 36.92
CA ILE A 645 4.49 -19.70 36.19
C ILE A 645 4.35 -18.18 35.96
N TYR A 646 5.47 -17.48 35.98
CA TYR A 646 5.52 -16.05 35.72
C TYR A 646 6.05 -15.82 34.29
N PHE A 647 5.31 -15.03 33.53
CA PHE A 647 5.71 -14.58 32.18
C PHE A 647 5.89 -13.06 32.17
N LYS A 648 6.87 -12.59 31.45
CA LYS A 648 7.06 -11.16 31.29
C LYS A 648 6.04 -10.63 30.24
N ASP A 649 5.18 -9.70 30.66
CA ASP A 649 4.36 -8.94 29.71
C ASP A 649 5.20 -7.83 29.10
N LEU A 650 5.37 -7.89 27.78
CA LEU A 650 6.20 -6.92 27.03
C LEU A 650 5.59 -5.53 26.98
N LEU A 651 4.27 -5.40 27.19
CA LEU A 651 3.57 -4.12 27.15
C LEU A 651 3.74 -3.32 28.43
N THR A 652 3.81 -3.99 29.57
CA THR A 652 3.88 -3.33 30.89
C THR A 652 5.20 -3.56 31.60
N ASP A 653 6.05 -4.43 31.06
CA ASP A 653 7.32 -4.90 31.65
C ASP A 653 7.13 -5.66 32.98
N LYS A 654 5.90 -6.02 33.31
CA LYS A 654 5.54 -6.72 34.57
C LYS A 654 5.59 -8.23 34.41
N MET A 655 5.83 -8.90 35.52
CA MET A 655 5.71 -10.35 35.62
C MET A 655 4.25 -10.73 35.89
N ILE A 656 3.64 -11.40 34.91
CA ILE A 656 2.24 -11.87 35.00
C ILE A 656 2.24 -13.32 35.45
N ARG A 657 1.52 -13.57 36.54
CA ARG A 657 1.32 -14.93 37.04
C ARG A 657 0.25 -15.65 36.21
N ALA A 658 0.62 -16.73 35.56
CA ALA A 658 -0.30 -17.59 34.83
C ALA A 658 -0.43 -18.97 35.51
N LYS A 659 -1.62 -19.57 35.43
CA LYS A 659 -1.79 -20.99 35.73
C LYS A 659 -1.53 -21.79 34.46
N VAL A 660 -0.60 -22.73 34.52
CA VAL A 660 -0.29 -23.63 33.40
C VAL A 660 -0.59 -25.06 33.85
N GLU A 661 -1.49 -25.73 33.14
CA GLU A 661 -1.90 -27.09 33.44
C GLU A 661 -2.40 -27.78 32.16
N ASN A 662 -1.92 -28.99 31.87
CA ASN A 662 -2.40 -29.81 30.71
C ASN A 662 -2.43 -29.06 29.39
N LYS A 663 -1.34 -28.38 29.00
CA LYS A 663 -1.25 -27.53 27.80
C LYS A 663 -2.13 -26.27 27.80
N GLU A 664 -2.78 -25.95 28.90
CA GLU A 664 -3.58 -24.76 29.07
C GLU A 664 -2.79 -23.68 29.83
N LEU A 665 -2.78 -22.48 29.32
CA LEU A 665 -2.32 -21.27 29.99
C LEU A 665 -3.53 -20.41 30.33
N THR A 666 -3.69 -20.08 31.61
CA THR A 666 -4.81 -19.26 32.10
C THR A 666 -4.30 -18.01 32.78
N VAL A 667 -4.79 -16.86 32.35
CA VAL A 667 -4.52 -15.52 32.90
C VAL A 667 -5.82 -14.79 33.20
N ARG A 668 -5.75 -13.72 34.00
CA ARG A 668 -6.87 -12.77 34.17
C ARG A 668 -6.64 -11.53 33.30
N LEU A 669 -7.68 -11.08 32.67
CA LEU A 669 -7.71 -9.87 31.83
C LEU A 669 -8.86 -8.99 32.31
N ASP A 670 -8.60 -7.70 32.43
CA ASP A 670 -9.65 -6.69 32.58
C ASP A 670 -10.40 -6.49 31.27
N ALA A 671 -11.48 -5.70 31.28
CA ALA A 671 -12.22 -5.35 30.08
C ALA A 671 -11.29 -4.72 29.03
N TYR A 672 -11.35 -5.22 27.78
CA TYR A 672 -10.53 -4.74 26.64
C TYR A 672 -9.01 -4.75 26.89
N ASP A 673 -8.53 -5.57 27.82
CA ASP A 673 -7.11 -5.69 28.11
C ASP A 673 -6.39 -6.58 27.08
N ALA A 674 -5.08 -6.35 26.96
CA ALA A 674 -4.20 -7.12 26.08
C ALA A 674 -2.87 -7.40 26.77
N LEU A 675 -2.40 -8.65 26.66
CA LEU A 675 -1.09 -9.11 27.17
C LEU A 675 -0.24 -9.65 26.01
N TRP A 676 1.05 -9.30 26.01
CA TRP A 676 2.06 -9.86 25.10
C TRP A 676 3.11 -10.59 25.94
N LEU A 677 2.86 -11.85 26.21
CA LEU A 677 3.64 -12.66 27.16
C LEU A 677 4.85 -13.28 26.45
N LYS A 678 6.05 -12.88 26.86
CA LYS A 678 7.28 -13.54 26.42
C LYS A 678 7.43 -14.86 27.16
N MET A 679 7.68 -15.92 26.37
CA MET A 679 7.76 -17.29 26.83
C MET A 679 9.19 -17.67 27.16
#